data_b7772e4a614c171672a66c3ebea112b1
#
_entry.id   b7772e4a614c171672a66c3ebea112b1
#
_cell.length_a   1.000
_cell.length_b   1.000
_cell.length_c   1.000
_cell.angle_alpha   90.00
_cell.angle_beta   90.00
_cell.angle_gamma   90.00
#
_symmetry.space_group_name_H-M   'P 1'
#
loop_
_entity.id
_entity.type
_entity.pdbx_description
1 polymer ?
#
loop_
_entity_poly.entity_id
_entity_poly.type
_entity_poly.pdbx_seq_one_letter_code
_entity_poly.pdbx_strand_id
1 'polypeptide(L)'
;MGLYLKQFFRSPIKAAAFLLLLIIAASALNIGLNAYVTVSAMSDEVESFYTTIAVPNYHRQGFEPLDKNATGKSERQISEEFERYNKAVKALSERAEYVDAALEAAKDCELVDAVEILSTMGCYSPGTEPVINRDNMYGIGTYPSSVSMFDVTCTAVYKNSFRVTAVCEPNEILYENAEIKLHWATAHKKLIIGYDGENPCPFEAGKRYIVVGSFLNEEGSLPSINAGESYGNPNSGQLINYIDEKGNDAAVTVAGNSFYPGGPLLTYYWNKLRPYYPDYRYVIEIPSGKTGREMISDSTDANLMALVTMCEYNIHSLQAVATDNLDAILWLLSGTASISQGRKFTEDEYASGAKVCLISAGLAEANGLSVGDRLSLTLYARGDSPRQFNDVVMNSRDAIDPYLDGVTPCCEPDEYEIVGIYADEGFTNDVTAFWPNTVIIPQNCVADPDVLDCSDYYRRTFDEYDTTRSSVRPDKMITLVLKNGAIDEFEQYMTDRGYPDCFVYEDVGYEEAKISISTMQANVRKLTLVTLALFAVVGVLYAFLYSLTMRKISYTSRLLGKRRTSVYLGTVLSCIVIAAAAFAASAFISAFAYGSVCRALISDEIAYVFSPKLTALAFSAETAYVALFAVLFRLELLKRNAMKMMKR
;
A
#
# COMPACT_ATOMS: atom_id res chain seq x y z
N MET A 1 20.47 41.92 -54.02
CA MET A 1 20.24 40.59 -53.43
C MET A 1 20.05 39.50 -54.51
N GLY A 2 19.15 39.59 -55.47
CA GLY A 2 18.86 38.51 -56.46
C GLY A 2 20.10 38.08 -57.31
N LEU A 3 21.03 38.98 -57.64
CA LEU A 3 22.26 38.62 -58.35
C LEU A 3 23.18 37.68 -57.56
N TYR A 4 23.30 37.86 -56.24
CA TYR A 4 24.15 37.05 -55.36
C TYR A 4 23.52 35.66 -55.11
N LEU A 5 22.20 35.60 -54.99
CA LEU A 5 21.46 34.35 -54.89
C LEU A 5 21.60 33.51 -56.19
N LYS A 6 21.38 34.11 -57.38
CA LYS A 6 21.56 33.46 -58.67
C LYS A 6 22.99 32.91 -58.83
N GLN A 7 23.99 33.67 -58.38
CA GLN A 7 25.40 33.23 -58.46
C GLN A 7 25.71 32.03 -57.55
N PHE A 8 25.13 32.00 -56.34
CA PHE A 8 25.31 30.84 -55.43
C PHE A 8 24.82 29.56 -56.07
N PHE A 9 23.64 29.59 -56.69
CA PHE A 9 23.03 28.42 -57.34
C PHE A 9 23.58 28.12 -58.75
N ARG A 10 24.51 28.93 -59.29
CA ARG A 10 25.17 28.64 -60.57
C ARG A 10 26.09 27.41 -60.52
N SER A 11 26.50 26.99 -59.33
CA SER A 11 27.21 25.73 -59.09
C SER A 11 26.37 24.82 -58.22
N PRO A 12 25.37 24.11 -58.76
CA PRO A 12 24.35 23.44 -57.99
C PRO A 12 24.89 22.39 -57.02
N ILE A 13 25.92 21.62 -57.44
CA ILE A 13 26.54 20.60 -56.58
C ILE A 13 27.19 21.21 -55.32
N LYS A 14 27.93 22.33 -55.50
CA LYS A 14 28.56 23.02 -54.37
C LYS A 14 27.54 23.68 -53.47
N ALA A 15 26.51 24.31 -54.03
CA ALA A 15 25.41 24.89 -53.29
C ALA A 15 24.64 23.84 -52.46
N ALA A 16 24.33 22.72 -53.10
CA ALA A 16 23.67 21.61 -52.42
C ALA A 16 24.51 21.01 -51.28
N ALA A 17 25.82 20.81 -51.47
CA ALA A 17 26.70 20.31 -50.43
C ALA A 17 26.78 21.27 -49.23
N PHE A 18 26.87 22.60 -49.44
CA PHE A 18 26.88 23.56 -48.37
C PHE A 18 25.55 23.62 -47.59
N LEU A 19 24.44 23.58 -48.34
CA LEU A 19 23.11 23.57 -47.70
C LEU A 19 22.91 22.28 -46.90
N LEU A 20 23.31 21.13 -47.46
CA LEU A 20 23.15 19.85 -46.80
C LEU A 20 23.97 19.78 -45.51
N LEU A 21 25.23 20.24 -45.53
CA LEU A 21 26.06 20.29 -44.32
C LEU A 21 25.45 21.20 -43.24
N LEU A 22 24.94 22.37 -43.66
CA LEU A 22 24.34 23.31 -42.72
C LEU A 22 23.04 22.76 -42.14
N ILE A 23 22.20 22.12 -42.95
CA ILE A 23 20.96 21.49 -42.53
C ILE A 23 21.25 20.35 -41.54
N ILE A 24 22.21 19.45 -41.84
CA ILE A 24 22.56 18.33 -40.97
C ILE A 24 23.07 18.85 -39.62
N ALA A 25 24.01 19.82 -39.64
CA ALA A 25 24.58 20.36 -38.39
C ALA A 25 23.53 21.06 -37.52
N ALA A 26 22.64 21.85 -38.13
CA ALA A 26 21.57 22.52 -37.42
C ALA A 26 20.49 21.52 -36.94
N SER A 27 20.14 20.50 -37.74
CA SER A 27 19.21 19.44 -37.30
C SER A 27 19.76 18.65 -36.11
N ALA A 28 21.05 18.29 -36.12
CA ALA A 28 21.69 17.61 -35.01
C ALA A 28 21.68 18.45 -33.74
N LEU A 29 21.95 19.77 -33.86
CA LEU A 29 21.90 20.71 -32.73
C LEU A 29 20.48 20.84 -32.18
N ASN A 30 19.48 21.00 -33.04
CA ASN A 30 18.07 21.09 -32.63
C ASN A 30 17.57 19.85 -31.93
N ILE A 31 17.94 18.65 -32.43
CA ILE A 31 17.62 17.37 -31.80
C ILE A 31 18.31 17.29 -30.43
N GLY A 32 19.60 17.60 -30.34
CA GLY A 32 20.35 17.58 -29.08
C GLY A 32 19.79 18.52 -28.03
N LEU A 33 19.42 19.75 -28.40
CA LEU A 33 18.83 20.74 -27.48
C LEU A 33 17.46 20.29 -26.96
N ASN A 34 16.59 19.76 -27.84
CA ASN A 34 15.29 19.24 -27.42
C ASN A 34 15.43 18.01 -26.52
N ALA A 35 16.35 17.10 -26.84
CA ALA A 35 16.63 15.94 -26.00
C ALA A 35 17.13 16.33 -24.62
N TYR A 36 18.03 17.31 -24.55
CA TYR A 36 18.54 17.82 -23.27
C TYR A 36 17.42 18.39 -22.39
N VAL A 37 16.53 19.20 -22.95
CA VAL A 37 15.40 19.76 -22.20
C VAL A 37 14.42 18.67 -21.76
N THR A 38 14.11 17.70 -22.63
CA THR A 38 13.22 16.58 -22.28
C THR A 38 13.78 15.77 -21.11
N VAL A 39 15.05 15.35 -21.20
CA VAL A 39 15.66 14.51 -20.13
C VAL A 39 15.88 15.33 -18.84
N SER A 40 16.09 16.66 -18.94
CA SER A 40 16.16 17.50 -17.74
C SER A 40 14.81 17.66 -17.06
N ALA A 41 13.72 17.80 -17.83
CA ALA A 41 12.37 17.85 -17.27
C ALA A 41 11.96 16.53 -16.57
N MET A 42 12.41 15.39 -17.08
CA MET A 42 12.18 14.09 -16.44
C MET A 42 12.86 13.97 -15.08
N SER A 43 13.98 14.63 -14.86
CA SER A 43 14.64 14.65 -13.54
C SER A 43 13.77 15.31 -12.48
N ASP A 44 13.10 16.40 -12.86
CA ASP A 44 12.20 17.13 -11.95
C ASP A 44 10.90 16.30 -11.71
N GLU A 45 10.45 15.57 -12.74
CA GLU A 45 9.28 14.69 -12.64
C GLU A 45 9.53 13.49 -11.73
N VAL A 46 10.73 12.89 -11.80
CA VAL A 46 11.12 11.78 -10.91
C VAL A 46 11.11 12.21 -9.45
N GLU A 47 11.62 13.38 -9.12
CA GLU A 47 11.57 13.90 -7.73
C GLU A 47 10.13 14.01 -7.19
N SER A 48 9.16 14.31 -8.05
CA SER A 48 7.76 14.44 -7.65
C SER A 48 6.97 13.13 -7.70
N PHE A 49 7.47 12.14 -8.45
CA PHE A 49 6.76 10.87 -8.64
C PHE A 49 7.07 9.85 -7.56
N TYR A 50 8.31 9.83 -7.07
CA TYR A 50 8.74 8.88 -6.06
C TYR A 50 8.56 9.44 -4.65
N THR A 51 8.21 8.55 -3.73
CA THR A 51 8.15 8.82 -2.29
C THR A 51 9.09 7.87 -1.58
N THR A 52 9.99 8.42 -0.77
CA THR A 52 10.88 7.63 0.08
C THR A 52 10.32 7.61 1.48
N ILE A 53 10.21 6.42 2.07
CA ILE A 53 9.68 6.25 3.43
C ILE A 53 10.64 5.49 4.33
N ALA A 54 10.55 5.79 5.63
CA ALA A 54 11.16 5.03 6.71
C ALA A 54 10.07 4.60 7.71
N VAL A 55 9.96 3.29 7.92
CA VAL A 55 8.98 2.69 8.82
C VAL A 55 9.70 2.16 10.06
N PRO A 56 9.24 2.44 11.29
CA PRO A 56 9.86 1.94 12.50
C PRO A 56 9.92 0.40 12.52
N ASN A 57 11.10 -0.13 12.77
CA ASN A 57 11.35 -1.57 12.79
C ASN A 57 11.30 -2.12 14.21
N TYR A 58 10.15 -2.61 14.60
CA TYR A 58 9.93 -3.26 15.89
C TYR A 58 10.37 -4.74 15.91
N HIS A 59 10.75 -5.30 14.76
CA HIS A 59 11.17 -6.69 14.67
C HIS A 59 12.53 -6.90 15.34
N ARG A 60 12.67 -7.98 16.11
CA ARG A 60 13.91 -8.40 16.68
C ARG A 60 14.43 -9.66 15.98
N GLN A 61 15.61 -9.57 15.39
CA GLN A 61 16.27 -10.74 14.80
C GLN A 61 16.61 -11.79 15.90
N GLY A 62 16.38 -13.07 15.57
CA GLY A 62 16.71 -14.18 16.47
C GLY A 62 15.71 -14.43 17.59
N PHE A 63 14.52 -13.83 17.54
CA PHE A 63 13.43 -14.19 18.44
C PHE A 63 12.81 -15.51 18.01
N GLU A 64 12.88 -16.53 18.88
CA GLU A 64 12.19 -17.80 18.71
C GLU A 64 10.97 -17.83 19.62
N PRO A 65 9.76 -18.02 19.08
CA PRO A 65 8.56 -18.18 19.88
C PRO A 65 8.65 -19.42 20.76
N LEU A 66 7.98 -19.39 21.89
CA LEU A 66 7.92 -20.52 22.80
C LEU A 66 7.08 -21.65 22.17
N ASP A 67 7.64 -22.85 22.17
CA ASP A 67 6.87 -24.05 21.86
C ASP A 67 5.97 -24.39 23.05
N LYS A 68 4.68 -24.05 22.93
CA LYS A 68 3.65 -24.29 23.96
C LYS A 68 3.27 -25.76 24.11
N ASN A 69 3.73 -26.66 23.25
CA ASN A 69 3.42 -28.09 23.33
C ASN A 69 4.17 -28.77 24.47
N ALA A 70 3.63 -28.62 25.66
CA ALA A 70 4.20 -29.15 26.91
C ALA A 70 4.06 -30.67 27.07
N THR A 71 3.45 -31.38 26.11
CA THR A 71 3.26 -32.83 26.18
C THR A 71 4.59 -33.57 26.21
N GLY A 72 4.94 -34.12 27.37
CA GLY A 72 6.17 -34.90 27.58
C GLY A 72 7.36 -34.14 28.18
N LYS A 73 7.23 -32.86 28.52
CA LYS A 73 8.28 -32.07 29.15
C LYS A 73 8.27 -32.23 30.69
N SER A 74 9.44 -32.28 31.30
CA SER A 74 9.59 -32.28 32.76
C SER A 74 9.35 -30.86 33.32
N GLU A 75 8.97 -30.77 34.61
CA GLU A 75 8.82 -29.48 35.32
C GLU A 75 10.02 -28.54 35.17
N ARG A 76 11.23 -29.11 35.16
CA ARG A 76 12.46 -28.36 34.95
C ARG A 76 12.54 -27.74 33.54
N GLN A 77 12.18 -28.51 32.53
CA GLN A 77 12.14 -28.01 31.12
C GLN A 77 11.11 -26.90 30.95
N ILE A 78 9.94 -27.06 31.59
CA ILE A 78 8.88 -26.04 31.59
C ILE A 78 9.40 -24.76 32.29
N SER A 79 10.10 -24.87 33.42
CA SER A 79 10.68 -23.72 34.13
C SER A 79 11.77 -23.02 33.31
N GLU A 80 12.67 -23.78 32.67
CA GLU A 80 13.74 -23.23 31.82
C GLU A 80 13.19 -22.55 30.56
N GLU A 81 12.07 -23.05 30.03
CA GLU A 81 11.35 -22.42 28.91
C GLU A 81 10.65 -21.13 29.34
N PHE A 82 10.06 -21.14 30.53
CA PHE A 82 9.39 -19.96 31.07
C PHE A 82 10.41 -18.84 31.39
N GLU A 83 11.60 -19.17 31.87
CA GLU A 83 12.67 -18.19 32.05
C GLU A 83 13.16 -17.62 30.71
N ARG A 84 13.35 -18.46 29.70
CA ARG A 84 13.69 -18.01 28.34
C ARG A 84 12.62 -17.08 27.76
N TYR A 85 11.37 -17.45 27.96
CA TYR A 85 10.22 -16.66 27.59
C TYR A 85 10.22 -15.27 28.22
N ASN A 86 10.29 -15.19 29.55
CA ASN A 86 10.32 -13.91 30.27
C ASN A 86 11.48 -13.01 29.81
N LYS A 87 12.62 -13.62 29.50
CA LYS A 87 13.77 -12.90 28.96
C LYS A 87 13.50 -12.38 27.53
N ALA A 88 12.79 -13.16 26.72
CA ALA A 88 12.44 -12.76 25.35
C ALA A 88 11.40 -11.62 25.35
N VAL A 89 10.37 -11.71 26.20
CA VAL A 89 9.36 -10.64 26.37
C VAL A 89 10.01 -9.34 26.82
N LYS A 90 10.88 -9.41 27.84
CA LYS A 90 11.62 -8.24 28.31
C LYS A 90 12.43 -7.59 27.18
N ALA A 91 13.09 -8.40 26.38
CA ALA A 91 13.90 -7.92 25.28
C ALA A 91 13.08 -7.31 24.11
N LEU A 92 11.82 -7.74 23.91
CA LEU A 92 10.91 -7.10 22.98
C LEU A 92 10.41 -5.76 23.50
N SER A 93 10.08 -5.67 24.78
CA SER A 93 9.71 -4.42 25.44
C SER A 93 10.84 -3.39 25.35
N GLU A 94 12.09 -3.80 25.68
CA GLU A 94 13.28 -2.94 25.53
C GLU A 94 13.49 -2.50 24.07
N ARG A 95 13.19 -3.35 23.10
CA ARG A 95 13.26 -2.99 21.67
C ARG A 95 12.19 -1.97 21.29
N ALA A 96 10.96 -2.11 21.76
CA ALA A 96 9.89 -1.17 21.51
C ALA A 96 10.21 0.22 22.06
N GLU A 97 10.65 0.31 23.33
CA GLU A 97 11.08 1.58 23.94
C GLU A 97 12.24 2.23 23.17
N TYR A 98 13.15 1.42 22.67
CA TYR A 98 14.30 1.89 21.89
C TYR A 98 13.86 2.45 20.53
N VAL A 99 12.95 1.78 19.84
CA VAL A 99 12.42 2.24 18.54
C VAL A 99 11.55 3.48 18.71
N ASP A 100 10.74 3.55 19.78
CA ASP A 100 9.94 4.73 20.09
C ASP A 100 10.82 5.96 20.38
N ALA A 101 11.91 5.78 21.13
CA ALA A 101 12.90 6.84 21.36
C ALA A 101 13.60 7.27 20.06
N ALA A 102 13.89 6.31 19.17
CA ALA A 102 14.44 6.60 17.84
C ALA A 102 13.46 7.42 16.99
N LEU A 103 12.16 7.06 17.03
CA LEU A 103 11.11 7.77 16.31
C LEU A 103 10.99 9.22 16.78
N GLU A 104 10.99 9.47 18.09
CA GLU A 104 10.98 10.84 18.62
C GLU A 104 12.22 11.64 18.18
N ALA A 105 13.40 11.00 18.18
CA ALA A 105 14.61 11.65 17.70
C ALA A 105 14.59 11.92 16.17
N ALA A 106 13.88 11.10 15.42
CA ALA A 106 13.74 11.24 13.97
C ALA A 106 12.83 12.40 13.55
N LYS A 107 11.80 12.73 14.34
CA LYS A 107 10.86 13.83 14.04
C LYS A 107 11.55 15.19 13.90
N ASP A 108 12.66 15.40 14.58
CA ASP A 108 13.46 16.65 14.53
C ASP A 108 14.49 16.66 13.39
N CYS A 109 14.52 15.64 12.53
CA CYS A 109 15.48 15.56 11.43
C CYS A 109 15.04 16.39 10.23
N GLU A 110 15.92 17.25 9.71
CA GLU A 110 15.65 18.08 8.52
C GLU A 110 15.44 17.26 7.22
N LEU A 111 15.77 15.95 7.25
CA LEU A 111 15.58 15.03 6.12
C LEU A 111 14.17 14.42 6.11
N VAL A 112 13.37 14.64 7.16
CA VAL A 112 11.99 14.20 7.26
C VAL A 112 11.08 15.31 6.77
N ASP A 113 10.36 15.06 5.69
CA ASP A 113 9.41 16.00 5.10
C ASP A 113 8.03 15.92 5.78
N ALA A 114 7.60 14.73 6.18
CA ALA A 114 6.34 14.52 6.89
C ALA A 114 6.41 13.31 7.83
N VAL A 115 5.55 13.34 8.84
CA VAL A 115 5.28 12.20 9.73
C VAL A 115 3.83 11.80 9.51
N GLU A 116 3.63 10.65 8.89
CA GLU A 116 2.31 10.13 8.57
C GLU A 116 1.88 9.10 9.61
N ILE A 117 0.65 9.20 10.06
CA ILE A 117 0.09 8.30 11.07
C ILE A 117 -1.04 7.50 10.45
N LEU A 118 -0.91 6.17 10.50
CA LEU A 118 -1.95 5.24 10.14
C LEU A 118 -2.64 4.79 11.43
N SER A 119 -3.89 5.17 11.58
CA SER A 119 -4.67 4.79 12.76
C SER A 119 -5.58 3.62 12.45
N THR A 120 -5.42 2.52 13.20
CA THR A 120 -6.29 1.35 13.09
C THR A 120 -7.42 1.41 14.11
N MET A 121 -8.63 1.10 13.69
CA MET A 121 -9.81 1.10 14.55
C MET A 121 -10.73 -0.06 14.20
N GLY A 122 -11.60 -0.44 15.13
CA GLY A 122 -12.67 -1.39 14.87
C GLY A 122 -13.75 -0.77 13.98
N CYS A 123 -14.34 -1.57 13.13
CA CYS A 123 -15.39 -1.14 12.24
C CYS A 123 -16.52 -2.16 12.23
N TYR A 124 -17.75 -1.73 12.50
CA TYR A 124 -18.94 -2.55 12.32
C TYR A 124 -19.62 -2.18 11.00
N SER A 125 -19.86 -3.17 10.18
CA SER A 125 -20.52 -3.01 8.88
C SER A 125 -21.68 -4.01 8.75
N PRO A 126 -22.91 -3.60 9.08
CA PRO A 126 -24.05 -4.49 9.11
C PRO A 126 -24.30 -5.14 7.74
N GLY A 127 -24.46 -6.46 7.72
CA GLY A 127 -24.69 -7.23 6.51
C GLY A 127 -23.47 -7.47 5.63
N THR A 128 -22.29 -6.95 6.01
CA THR A 128 -21.04 -7.23 5.30
C THR A 128 -20.40 -8.51 5.83
N GLU A 129 -20.13 -9.46 4.95
CA GLU A 129 -19.46 -10.71 5.30
C GLU A 129 -17.94 -10.55 5.20
N PRO A 130 -17.18 -10.81 6.29
CA PRO A 130 -15.73 -10.78 6.25
C PRO A 130 -15.17 -11.88 5.36
N VAL A 131 -14.01 -11.64 4.78
CA VAL A 131 -13.26 -12.63 3.99
C VAL A 131 -12.74 -13.72 4.91
N ILE A 132 -12.94 -14.95 4.49
CA ILE A 132 -12.47 -16.14 5.19
C ILE A 132 -11.42 -16.82 4.34
N ASN A 133 -10.21 -16.96 4.83
CA ASN A 133 -9.16 -17.68 4.14
C ASN A 133 -8.95 -19.07 4.72
N ARG A 134 -9.08 -20.10 3.85
CA ARG A 134 -8.88 -21.51 4.22
C ARG A 134 -7.41 -21.87 4.43
N ASP A 135 -6.52 -21.24 3.67
CA ASP A 135 -5.12 -21.67 3.59
C ASP A 135 -4.23 -21.03 4.66
N ASN A 136 -4.72 -19.97 5.29
CA ASN A 136 -3.98 -19.25 6.32
C ASN A 136 -4.83 -18.93 7.55
N MET A 137 -5.32 -20.01 8.20
CA MET A 137 -6.16 -19.91 9.40
C MET A 137 -5.41 -19.36 10.62
N TYR A 138 -4.08 -19.20 10.53
CA TYR A 138 -3.23 -18.51 11.50
C TYR A 138 -3.02 -17.04 11.17
N GLY A 139 -3.51 -16.57 10.03
CA GLY A 139 -3.47 -15.16 9.66
C GLY A 139 -4.27 -14.36 10.69
N ILE A 140 -3.53 -13.65 11.52
CA ILE A 140 -4.04 -12.69 12.47
C ILE A 140 -5.09 -11.84 11.75
N GLY A 141 -6.37 -11.93 12.12
CA GLY A 141 -7.44 -11.09 11.58
C GLY A 141 -8.37 -11.67 10.52
N THR A 142 -8.30 -12.97 10.25
CA THR A 142 -9.26 -13.63 9.35
C THR A 142 -10.51 -14.14 10.04
N TYR A 143 -10.57 -14.07 11.37
CA TYR A 143 -11.72 -14.51 12.14
C TYR A 143 -12.24 -13.39 13.04
N PRO A 144 -13.32 -12.73 12.66
CA PRO A 144 -13.96 -11.75 13.54
C PRO A 144 -14.51 -12.41 14.80
N SER A 145 -14.87 -13.70 14.75
CA SER A 145 -15.42 -14.39 15.91
C SER A 145 -15.26 -15.90 15.83
N SER A 146 -14.90 -16.51 16.96
CA SER A 146 -15.01 -17.96 17.18
C SER A 146 -16.37 -18.38 17.71
N VAL A 147 -17.30 -17.45 17.89
CA VAL A 147 -18.60 -17.67 18.52
C VAL A 147 -19.68 -17.91 17.47
N SER A 148 -20.53 -18.89 17.72
CA SER A 148 -21.68 -19.24 16.88
C SER A 148 -22.91 -19.48 17.72
N MET A 149 -24.07 -19.30 17.12
CA MET A 149 -25.35 -19.52 17.77
C MET A 149 -26.15 -20.59 17.02
N PHE A 150 -26.61 -21.57 17.73
CA PHE A 150 -27.40 -22.69 17.20
C PHE A 150 -28.76 -22.82 17.88
N ASP A 151 -29.77 -23.17 17.11
CA ASP A 151 -30.98 -23.84 17.60
C ASP A 151 -30.72 -25.35 17.59
N VAL A 152 -30.77 -25.98 18.74
CA VAL A 152 -30.46 -27.42 18.89
C VAL A 152 -31.56 -28.19 19.61
N THR A 153 -31.70 -29.47 19.29
CA THR A 153 -32.48 -30.42 20.08
C THR A 153 -31.52 -31.32 20.88
N CYS A 154 -31.65 -31.31 22.21
CA CYS A 154 -30.90 -32.27 23.05
C CYS A 154 -31.46 -33.68 22.86
N THR A 155 -30.60 -34.58 22.36
CA THR A 155 -31.03 -35.99 22.10
C THR A 155 -30.68 -36.93 23.23
N ALA A 156 -29.62 -36.64 24.00
CA ALA A 156 -29.20 -37.45 25.12
C ALA A 156 -28.41 -36.63 26.15
N VAL A 157 -28.48 -37.02 27.41
CA VAL A 157 -27.66 -36.47 28.50
C VAL A 157 -27.01 -37.62 29.24
N TYR A 158 -25.68 -37.62 29.29
CA TYR A 158 -24.85 -38.61 29.96
C TYR A 158 -24.22 -38.00 31.20
N LYS A 159 -24.27 -38.68 32.33
CA LYS A 159 -23.78 -38.17 33.61
C LYS A 159 -22.81 -39.14 34.25
N ASN A 160 -21.68 -38.68 34.70
CA ASN A 160 -20.78 -39.40 35.60
C ASN A 160 -20.53 -38.60 36.88
N SER A 161 -19.64 -39.11 37.76
CA SER A 161 -19.35 -38.47 39.05
C SER A 161 -18.73 -37.05 38.94
N PHE A 162 -18.19 -36.69 37.77
CA PHE A 162 -17.40 -35.46 37.58
C PHE A 162 -17.98 -34.55 36.51
N ARG A 163 -18.71 -35.08 35.54
CA ARG A 163 -19.13 -34.37 34.35
C ARG A 163 -20.50 -34.77 33.87
N VAL A 164 -21.24 -33.83 33.33
CA VAL A 164 -22.48 -34.06 32.57
C VAL A 164 -22.22 -33.73 31.11
N THR A 165 -22.53 -34.66 30.20
CA THR A 165 -22.32 -34.43 28.77
C THR A 165 -23.68 -34.51 28.05
N ALA A 166 -24.07 -33.41 27.42
CA ALA A 166 -25.23 -33.34 26.54
C ALA A 166 -24.83 -33.60 25.09
N VAL A 167 -25.65 -34.38 24.39
CA VAL A 167 -25.54 -34.58 22.94
C VAL A 167 -26.70 -33.86 22.28
N CYS A 168 -26.43 -32.92 21.42
CA CYS A 168 -27.42 -32.07 20.77
C CYS A 168 -27.33 -32.21 19.24
N GLU A 169 -28.48 -32.20 18.59
CA GLU A 169 -28.60 -32.17 17.13
C GLU A 169 -29.02 -30.74 16.73
N PRO A 170 -28.22 -30.00 15.92
CA PRO A 170 -28.60 -28.70 15.41
C PRO A 170 -29.81 -28.80 14.48
N ASN A 171 -30.82 -27.98 14.76
CA ASN A 171 -31.98 -27.80 13.89
C ASN A 171 -31.69 -26.67 12.88
N GLU A 172 -31.03 -25.60 13.36
CA GLU A 172 -30.71 -24.44 12.57
C GLU A 172 -29.44 -23.73 13.11
N ILE A 173 -28.62 -23.20 12.23
CA ILE A 173 -27.56 -22.28 12.59
C ILE A 173 -28.17 -20.88 12.56
N LEU A 174 -28.24 -20.23 13.73
CA LEU A 174 -28.84 -18.89 13.86
C LEU A 174 -27.85 -17.80 13.50
N TYR A 175 -26.62 -17.95 13.98
CA TYR A 175 -25.47 -17.11 13.63
C TYR A 175 -24.27 -17.97 13.31
N GLU A 176 -23.77 -17.82 12.08
CA GLU A 176 -22.71 -18.64 11.52
C GLU A 176 -21.40 -17.84 11.50
N ASN A 177 -20.42 -18.29 12.27
CA ASN A 177 -19.08 -17.73 12.18
C ASN A 177 -18.30 -18.30 10.99
N ALA A 178 -17.14 -17.72 10.73
CA ALA A 178 -16.24 -18.14 9.66
C ALA A 178 -15.84 -19.61 9.75
N GLU A 179 -15.59 -20.10 10.96
CA GLU A 179 -15.18 -21.47 11.23
C GLU A 179 -16.25 -22.48 10.80
N ILE A 180 -17.51 -22.19 11.09
CA ILE A 180 -18.64 -23.02 10.66
C ILE A 180 -18.77 -23.03 9.14
N LYS A 181 -18.70 -21.87 8.49
CA LYS A 181 -18.76 -21.76 7.03
C LYS A 181 -17.71 -22.65 6.36
N LEU A 182 -16.50 -22.73 6.93
CA LEU A 182 -15.42 -23.53 6.38
C LEU A 182 -15.56 -25.03 6.62
N HIS A 183 -16.01 -25.44 7.80
CA HIS A 183 -15.85 -26.81 8.29
C HIS A 183 -17.14 -27.57 8.48
N TRP A 184 -18.30 -26.89 8.60
CA TRP A 184 -19.56 -27.53 8.89
C TRP A 184 -20.02 -28.55 7.85
N ALA A 185 -19.67 -28.34 6.59
CA ALA A 185 -20.03 -29.29 5.51
C ALA A 185 -19.35 -30.65 5.66
N THR A 186 -18.20 -30.70 6.34
CA THR A 186 -17.37 -31.91 6.56
C THR A 186 -17.46 -32.43 8.00
N ALA A 187 -18.05 -31.65 8.91
CA ALA A 187 -18.16 -32.00 10.31
C ALA A 187 -19.38 -32.89 10.62
N HIS A 188 -19.30 -33.61 11.73
CA HIS A 188 -20.46 -34.29 12.26
C HIS A 188 -21.50 -33.29 12.75
N LYS A 189 -22.77 -33.52 12.36
CA LYS A 189 -23.87 -32.60 12.68
C LYS A 189 -24.36 -32.67 14.13
N LYS A 190 -23.59 -33.23 15.06
CA LYS A 190 -23.94 -33.30 16.49
C LYS A 190 -22.98 -32.43 17.29
N LEU A 191 -23.51 -31.74 18.28
CA LEU A 191 -22.74 -31.00 19.28
C LEU A 191 -22.63 -31.82 20.55
N ILE A 192 -21.42 -32.01 21.05
CA ILE A 192 -21.15 -32.70 22.32
C ILE A 192 -20.73 -31.62 23.32
N ILE A 193 -21.57 -31.41 24.32
CA ILE A 193 -21.45 -30.28 25.26
C ILE A 193 -21.21 -30.85 26.65
N GLY A 194 -20.03 -30.57 27.19
CA GLY A 194 -19.63 -31.01 28.53
C GLY A 194 -19.84 -29.94 29.58
N TYR A 195 -20.37 -30.30 30.74
CA TYR A 195 -20.50 -29.50 31.93
C TYR A 195 -19.77 -30.13 33.09
N ASP A 196 -18.92 -29.38 33.77
CA ASP A 196 -18.27 -29.80 35.00
C ASP A 196 -19.28 -29.72 36.17
N GLY A 197 -19.14 -30.61 37.16
CA GLY A 197 -20.16 -30.89 38.14
C GLY A 197 -20.59 -29.76 39.09
N GLU A 198 -19.96 -28.62 39.04
CA GLU A 198 -20.31 -27.45 39.87
C GLU A 198 -21.49 -26.62 39.32
N ASN A 199 -21.78 -26.75 38.02
CA ASN A 199 -22.89 -26.02 37.37
C ASN A 199 -24.00 -27.00 36.99
N PRO A 200 -25.28 -26.68 37.30
CA PRO A 200 -26.38 -27.51 36.87
C PRO A 200 -26.47 -27.55 35.34
N CYS A 201 -26.42 -28.72 34.76
CA CYS A 201 -26.60 -28.89 33.33
C CYS A 201 -28.02 -28.45 32.94
N PRO A 202 -28.20 -27.51 32.05
CA PRO A 202 -29.51 -27.01 31.66
C PRO A 202 -30.24 -27.91 30.68
N PHE A 203 -29.55 -28.92 30.11
CA PHE A 203 -30.12 -29.78 29.07
C PHE A 203 -30.98 -30.92 29.62
N GLU A 204 -32.12 -31.09 28.98
CA GLU A 204 -32.99 -32.25 29.14
C GLU A 204 -33.23 -32.89 27.77
N ALA A 205 -33.17 -34.22 27.71
CA ALA A 205 -33.42 -34.94 26.47
C ALA A 205 -34.83 -34.65 25.93
N GLY A 206 -34.92 -34.41 24.64
CA GLY A 206 -36.16 -34.06 23.94
C GLY A 206 -36.52 -32.58 23.91
N LYS A 207 -35.80 -31.70 24.65
CA LYS A 207 -36.02 -30.26 24.63
C LYS A 207 -35.13 -29.55 23.62
N ARG A 208 -35.55 -28.35 23.20
CA ARG A 208 -34.83 -27.48 22.29
C ARG A 208 -34.19 -26.30 23.04
N TYR A 209 -33.04 -25.85 22.52
CA TYR A 209 -32.26 -24.79 23.14
C TYR A 209 -31.61 -23.91 22.08
N ILE A 210 -31.48 -22.63 22.37
CA ILE A 210 -30.49 -21.76 21.76
C ILE A 210 -29.18 -21.99 22.51
N VAL A 211 -28.10 -22.29 21.78
CA VAL A 211 -26.77 -22.51 22.35
C VAL A 211 -25.80 -21.56 21.68
N VAL A 212 -25.07 -20.79 22.47
CA VAL A 212 -24.05 -19.87 21.99
C VAL A 212 -22.70 -20.32 22.51
N GLY A 213 -21.72 -20.45 21.64
CA GLY A 213 -20.40 -20.93 22.02
C GLY A 213 -19.45 -21.15 20.84
N SER A 214 -18.34 -21.80 21.12
CA SER A 214 -17.29 -22.12 20.14
C SER A 214 -16.98 -23.62 20.12
N PHE A 215 -16.41 -24.07 19.00
CA PHE A 215 -15.88 -25.43 18.90
C PHE A 215 -14.56 -25.54 19.66
N LEU A 216 -14.31 -26.70 20.27
CA LEU A 216 -13.04 -27.05 20.89
C LEU A 216 -12.38 -28.18 20.10
N ASN A 217 -11.07 -28.11 19.95
CA ASN A 217 -10.28 -29.24 19.54
C ASN A 217 -10.12 -30.25 20.70
N GLU A 218 -9.70 -31.49 20.38
CA GLU A 218 -9.54 -32.58 21.36
C GLU A 218 -8.56 -32.25 22.51
N GLU A 219 -7.72 -31.23 22.36
CA GLU A 219 -6.72 -30.84 23.36
C GLU A 219 -7.19 -29.69 24.28
N GLY A 220 -8.45 -29.24 24.14
CA GLY A 220 -9.00 -28.16 24.99
C GLY A 220 -8.39 -26.77 24.74
N SER A 221 -7.51 -26.65 23.77
CA SER A 221 -7.07 -25.38 23.20
C SER A 221 -8.01 -24.99 22.05
N LEU A 222 -8.11 -23.69 21.76
CA LEU A 222 -8.75 -23.25 20.52
C LEU A 222 -8.12 -24.00 19.35
N PRO A 223 -8.90 -24.35 18.33
CA PRO A 223 -8.37 -25.14 17.24
C PRO A 223 -7.14 -24.48 16.63
N SER A 224 -5.97 -25.01 16.98
CA SER A 224 -4.78 -24.74 16.21
C SER A 224 -4.93 -25.55 14.93
N ILE A 225 -5.30 -24.88 13.87
CA ILE A 225 -5.52 -25.51 12.59
C ILE A 225 -4.16 -25.75 11.94
N ASN A 226 -3.51 -26.85 12.31
CA ASN A 226 -2.48 -27.40 11.47
C ASN A 226 -3.14 -27.90 10.19
N ALA A 227 -2.84 -27.27 9.08
CA ALA A 227 -3.28 -27.65 7.76
C ALA A 227 -3.00 -29.15 7.55
N GLY A 228 -4.04 -29.99 7.60
CA GLY A 228 -3.93 -31.42 7.36
C GLY A 228 -4.52 -32.33 8.42
N GLU A 229 -4.78 -31.85 9.63
CA GLU A 229 -5.51 -32.64 10.63
C GLU A 229 -6.97 -32.18 10.67
N SER A 230 -7.83 -32.97 10.08
CA SER A 230 -9.27 -32.75 10.07
C SER A 230 -9.79 -32.58 11.50
N TYR A 231 -10.66 -31.59 11.71
CA TYR A 231 -11.58 -31.56 12.83
C TYR A 231 -12.16 -32.95 13.02
N GLY A 232 -11.72 -33.64 14.07
CA GLY A 232 -11.99 -35.01 14.42
C GLY A 232 -12.16 -35.92 13.21
N ASN A 233 -11.30 -36.89 13.03
CA ASN A 233 -11.51 -37.91 12.00
C ASN A 233 -13.02 -38.19 11.87
N PRO A 234 -13.67 -37.95 10.72
CA PRO A 234 -15.12 -38.14 10.57
C PRO A 234 -15.62 -39.55 11.00
N ASN A 235 -14.70 -40.43 11.27
CA ASN A 235 -14.96 -41.79 11.76
C ASN A 235 -14.60 -42.02 13.23
N SER A 236 -13.98 -41.05 13.95
CA SER A 236 -13.68 -41.16 15.37
C SER A 236 -14.77 -40.47 16.18
N GLY A 237 -15.66 -41.25 16.76
CA GLY A 237 -16.61 -40.72 17.74
C GLY A 237 -15.92 -40.42 19.07
N GLN A 238 -16.43 -39.43 19.80
CA GLN A 238 -16.00 -39.15 21.17
C GLN A 238 -16.50 -40.21 22.11
N LEU A 239 -15.63 -40.75 22.95
CA LEU A 239 -15.97 -41.70 23.99
C LEU A 239 -16.51 -40.94 25.21
N ILE A 240 -17.79 -41.14 25.51
CA ILE A 240 -18.47 -40.54 26.67
C ILE A 240 -18.63 -41.62 27.74
N ASN A 241 -17.93 -41.44 28.86
CA ASN A 241 -18.10 -42.30 30.02
C ASN A 241 -19.23 -41.77 30.91
N TYR A 242 -20.13 -42.63 31.32
CA TYR A 242 -21.28 -42.26 32.14
C TYR A 242 -21.67 -43.37 33.12
N ILE A 243 -22.54 -43.09 34.06
CA ILE A 243 -23.14 -44.06 34.98
C ILE A 243 -24.52 -44.41 34.43
N ASP A 244 -24.79 -45.68 34.20
CA ASP A 244 -26.06 -46.19 33.69
C ASP A 244 -27.18 -46.09 34.77
N GLU A 245 -28.41 -46.34 34.36
CA GLU A 245 -29.57 -46.31 35.27
C GLU A 245 -29.49 -47.36 36.41
N LYS A 246 -28.59 -48.34 36.27
CA LYS A 246 -28.33 -49.37 37.30
C LYS A 246 -27.16 -48.99 38.22
N GLY A 247 -26.54 -47.82 37.98
CA GLY A 247 -25.40 -47.36 38.76
C GLY A 247 -24.05 -47.93 38.33
N ASN A 248 -23.96 -48.57 37.16
CA ASN A 248 -22.71 -49.11 36.65
C ASN A 248 -22.01 -48.15 35.71
N ASP A 249 -20.68 -48.22 35.67
CA ASP A 249 -19.89 -47.51 34.68
C ASP A 249 -20.18 -48.02 33.27
N ALA A 250 -20.51 -47.14 32.38
CA ALA A 250 -20.82 -47.42 30.98
C ALA A 250 -20.12 -46.40 30.09
N ALA A 251 -19.96 -46.73 28.81
CA ALA A 251 -19.38 -45.83 27.83
C ALA A 251 -20.14 -45.91 26.50
N VAL A 252 -20.27 -44.80 25.82
CA VAL A 252 -20.85 -44.70 24.49
C VAL A 252 -19.94 -43.85 23.59
N THR A 253 -19.78 -44.28 22.35
CA THR A 253 -19.06 -43.51 21.36
C THR A 253 -20.07 -42.71 20.52
N VAL A 254 -19.97 -41.41 20.53
CA VAL A 254 -20.85 -40.51 19.80
C VAL A 254 -20.02 -39.72 18.75
N ALA A 255 -20.42 -39.85 17.49
CA ALA A 255 -19.87 -39.03 16.44
C ALA A 255 -20.44 -37.61 16.56
N GLY A 256 -19.58 -36.63 16.81
CA GLY A 256 -19.98 -35.23 17.00
C GLY A 256 -18.78 -34.32 17.29
N ASN A 257 -19.02 -33.04 17.29
CA ASN A 257 -18.02 -32.01 17.55
C ASN A 257 -18.12 -31.55 19.01
N SER A 258 -16.97 -31.41 19.67
CA SER A 258 -16.91 -30.79 21.00
C SER A 258 -17.30 -29.32 20.87
N PHE A 259 -18.27 -28.91 21.65
CA PHE A 259 -18.77 -27.55 21.67
C PHE A 259 -18.78 -27.00 23.10
N TYR A 260 -18.21 -25.86 23.29
CA TYR A 260 -18.11 -25.21 24.59
C TYR A 260 -19.06 -24.01 24.65
N PRO A 261 -20.18 -24.10 25.40
CA PRO A 261 -21.06 -22.96 25.62
C PRO A 261 -20.28 -21.86 26.34
N GLY A 262 -20.31 -20.67 25.77
CA GLY A 262 -19.59 -19.58 26.33
C GLY A 262 -18.22 -19.35 25.73
N GLY A 263 -17.39 -20.36 25.51
CA GLY A 263 -16.04 -20.19 25.02
C GLY A 263 -15.19 -19.17 25.84
N PRO A 264 -13.91 -19.01 25.57
CA PRO A 264 -13.05 -18.07 26.30
C PRO A 264 -13.53 -16.62 26.18
N LEU A 265 -13.97 -16.19 25.01
CA LEU A 265 -14.51 -14.86 24.75
C LEU A 265 -15.76 -14.60 25.61
N LEU A 266 -16.69 -15.53 25.63
CA LEU A 266 -17.94 -15.40 26.38
C LEU A 266 -17.74 -15.49 27.90
N THR A 267 -16.68 -16.14 28.38
CA THR A 267 -16.34 -16.14 29.81
C THR A 267 -15.99 -14.74 30.30
N TYR A 268 -15.33 -13.95 29.47
CA TYR A 268 -15.10 -12.56 29.79
C TYR A 268 -16.40 -11.74 29.85
N TYR A 269 -17.25 -11.87 28.84
CA TYR A 269 -18.56 -11.22 28.84
C TYR A 269 -19.40 -11.63 30.04
N TRP A 270 -19.33 -12.91 30.44
CA TRP A 270 -19.98 -13.38 31.65
C TRP A 270 -19.59 -12.53 32.87
N ASN A 271 -18.32 -12.31 33.10
CA ASN A 271 -17.84 -11.55 34.24
C ASN A 271 -18.23 -10.06 34.17
N LYS A 272 -18.29 -9.50 32.99
CA LYS A 272 -18.66 -8.10 32.75
C LYS A 272 -20.16 -7.87 32.71
N LEU A 273 -20.92 -8.75 32.07
CA LEU A 273 -22.35 -8.60 31.86
C LEU A 273 -23.20 -9.14 33.01
N ARG A 274 -22.69 -10.10 33.79
CA ARG A 274 -23.41 -10.67 34.93
C ARG A 274 -23.92 -9.64 35.97
N PRO A 275 -23.22 -8.56 36.27
CA PRO A 275 -23.77 -7.50 37.15
C PRO A 275 -25.00 -6.83 36.56
N TYR A 276 -25.11 -6.72 35.25
CA TYR A 276 -26.23 -6.07 34.55
C TYR A 276 -27.32 -7.06 34.15
N TYR A 277 -26.94 -8.32 33.91
CA TYR A 277 -27.80 -9.41 33.46
C TYR A 277 -27.60 -10.62 34.38
N PRO A 278 -28.21 -10.65 35.57
CA PRO A 278 -27.96 -11.71 36.56
C PRO A 278 -28.29 -13.13 36.06
N ASP A 279 -29.21 -13.22 35.11
CA ASP A 279 -29.63 -14.49 34.48
C ASP A 279 -28.88 -14.77 33.16
N TYR A 280 -27.76 -14.11 32.90
CA TYR A 280 -26.98 -14.30 31.69
C TYR A 280 -26.56 -15.76 31.49
N ARG A 281 -27.01 -16.36 30.39
CA ARG A 281 -26.83 -17.79 30.09
C ARG A 281 -26.50 -17.97 28.62
N TYR A 282 -25.60 -18.88 28.33
CA TYR A 282 -25.25 -19.28 26.96
C TYR A 282 -26.12 -20.37 26.38
N VAL A 283 -26.99 -20.95 27.20
CA VAL A 283 -27.94 -21.98 26.83
C VAL A 283 -29.32 -21.53 27.31
N ILE A 284 -30.22 -21.32 26.37
CA ILE A 284 -31.56 -20.79 26.63
C ILE A 284 -32.59 -21.82 26.09
N GLU A 285 -33.48 -22.31 26.94
CA GLU A 285 -34.54 -23.25 26.55
C GLU A 285 -35.53 -22.56 25.59
N ILE A 286 -35.80 -23.19 24.46
CA ILE A 286 -36.81 -22.76 23.50
C ILE A 286 -38.17 -23.35 23.93
N PRO A 287 -39.20 -22.53 24.16
CA PRO A 287 -40.54 -23.01 24.51
C PRO A 287 -41.11 -23.94 23.44
N SER A 288 -41.88 -24.91 23.87
CA SER A 288 -42.55 -25.86 22.97
C SER A 288 -43.37 -25.11 21.90
N GLY A 289 -43.17 -25.50 20.64
CA GLY A 289 -43.87 -24.91 19.49
C GLY A 289 -43.22 -23.67 18.86
N LYS A 290 -42.08 -23.19 19.40
CA LYS A 290 -41.28 -22.13 18.80
C LYS A 290 -39.97 -22.66 18.19
N THR A 291 -39.41 -21.93 17.26
CA THR A 291 -38.05 -22.08 16.75
C THR A 291 -37.11 -21.05 17.39
N GLY A 292 -35.80 -21.31 17.31
CA GLY A 292 -34.81 -20.35 17.80
C GLY A 292 -34.94 -18.97 17.14
N ARG A 293 -35.20 -18.92 15.83
CA ARG A 293 -35.37 -17.70 15.07
C ARG A 293 -36.61 -16.91 15.46
N GLU A 294 -37.74 -17.61 15.64
CA GLU A 294 -38.97 -16.97 16.17
C GLU A 294 -38.77 -16.47 17.60
N MET A 295 -38.01 -17.21 18.42
CA MET A 295 -37.70 -16.76 19.77
C MET A 295 -36.86 -15.50 19.77
N ILE A 296 -35.88 -15.37 18.86
CA ILE A 296 -35.07 -14.16 18.74
C ILE A 296 -35.93 -12.99 18.28
N SER A 297 -36.75 -13.16 17.22
CA SER A 297 -37.54 -12.04 16.66
C SER A 297 -38.61 -11.53 17.59
N ASP A 298 -39.18 -12.40 18.44
CA ASP A 298 -40.23 -12.05 19.40
C ASP A 298 -39.70 -11.66 20.80
N SER A 299 -38.37 -11.74 21.01
CA SER A 299 -37.79 -11.66 22.34
C SER A 299 -37.79 -10.25 22.92
N THR A 300 -38.21 -10.16 24.17
CA THR A 300 -37.96 -9.06 25.06
C THR A 300 -36.96 -9.41 26.17
N ASP A 301 -36.37 -10.62 26.08
CA ASP A 301 -35.36 -11.09 27.03
C ASP A 301 -34.04 -10.36 26.77
N ALA A 302 -33.62 -9.51 27.68
CA ALA A 302 -32.42 -8.71 27.58
C ALA A 302 -31.15 -9.57 27.44
N ASN A 303 -31.12 -10.76 28.09
CA ASN A 303 -30.00 -11.68 27.97
C ASN A 303 -29.88 -12.28 26.57
N LEU A 304 -30.99 -12.75 26.00
CA LEU A 304 -30.99 -13.28 24.62
C LEU A 304 -30.61 -12.20 23.63
N MET A 305 -31.16 -11.00 23.78
CA MET A 305 -30.84 -9.89 22.88
C MET A 305 -29.38 -9.43 22.99
N ALA A 306 -28.79 -9.49 24.19
CA ALA A 306 -27.36 -9.21 24.38
C ALA A 306 -26.49 -10.24 23.63
N LEU A 307 -26.84 -11.54 23.70
CA LEU A 307 -26.13 -12.58 22.95
C LEU A 307 -26.28 -12.41 21.44
N VAL A 308 -27.46 -12.06 20.97
CA VAL A 308 -27.75 -11.79 19.56
C VAL A 308 -26.92 -10.61 19.07
N THR A 309 -26.95 -9.49 19.80
CA THR A 309 -26.17 -8.30 19.44
C THR A 309 -24.67 -8.60 19.40
N MET A 310 -24.18 -9.35 20.38
CA MET A 310 -22.78 -9.75 20.39
C MET A 310 -22.41 -10.61 19.17
N CYS A 311 -23.23 -11.59 18.82
CA CYS A 311 -22.99 -12.41 17.62
C CYS A 311 -23.00 -11.55 16.35
N GLU A 312 -23.96 -10.65 16.21
CA GLU A 312 -24.13 -9.74 15.09
C GLU A 312 -22.89 -8.86 14.89
N TYR A 313 -22.45 -8.19 15.96
CA TYR A 313 -21.25 -7.35 15.90
C TYR A 313 -19.98 -8.15 15.59
N ASN A 314 -19.82 -9.32 16.21
CA ASN A 314 -18.63 -10.15 15.96
C ASN A 314 -18.57 -10.68 14.52
N ILE A 315 -19.71 -11.03 13.93
CA ILE A 315 -19.76 -11.57 12.57
C ILE A 315 -19.51 -10.50 11.52
N HIS A 316 -19.96 -9.27 11.75
CA HIS A 316 -19.86 -8.16 10.80
C HIS A 316 -18.81 -7.12 11.18
N SER A 317 -17.82 -7.52 11.98
CA SER A 317 -16.69 -6.65 12.32
C SER A 317 -15.61 -6.69 11.25
N LEU A 318 -15.10 -5.51 10.92
CA LEU A 318 -14.00 -5.27 10.00
C LEU A 318 -12.93 -4.43 10.70
N GLN A 319 -11.77 -4.27 10.09
CA GLN A 319 -10.77 -3.30 10.49
C GLN A 319 -10.91 -2.05 9.63
N ALA A 320 -10.90 -0.88 10.23
CA ALA A 320 -10.72 0.37 9.50
C ALA A 320 -9.31 0.92 9.72
N VAL A 321 -8.73 1.50 8.68
CA VAL A 321 -7.46 2.22 8.72
C VAL A 321 -7.69 3.63 8.20
N ALA A 322 -7.44 4.61 9.05
CA ALA A 322 -7.51 6.01 8.68
C ALA A 322 -6.12 6.53 8.31
N THR A 323 -6.03 7.27 7.20
CA THR A 323 -4.77 7.83 6.69
C THR A 323 -4.99 9.17 6.01
N ASP A 324 -3.98 10.03 6.05
CA ASP A 324 -3.91 11.27 5.27
C ASP A 324 -3.13 11.08 3.96
N ASN A 325 -2.39 9.98 3.82
CA ASN A 325 -1.55 9.74 2.66
C ASN A 325 -1.41 8.25 2.35
N LEU A 326 -2.06 7.79 1.29
CA LEU A 326 -1.96 6.40 0.82
C LEU A 326 -0.54 6.04 0.33
N ASP A 327 0.23 7.01 -0.14
CA ASP A 327 1.59 6.78 -0.62
C ASP A 327 2.61 6.61 0.53
N ALA A 328 2.22 6.92 1.77
CA ALA A 328 3.00 6.61 2.96
C ALA A 328 2.75 5.19 3.49
N ILE A 329 1.84 4.45 2.90
CA ILE A 329 1.58 3.05 3.26
C ILE A 329 2.58 2.16 2.54
N LEU A 330 3.50 1.54 3.29
CA LEU A 330 4.57 0.68 2.77
C LEU A 330 4.05 -0.35 1.75
N TRP A 331 2.94 -0.97 2.02
CA TRP A 331 2.36 -2.01 1.19
C TRP A 331 1.87 -1.52 -0.17
N LEU A 332 1.25 -0.34 -0.20
CA LEU A 332 0.83 0.31 -1.44
C LEU A 332 2.02 0.93 -2.18
N LEU A 333 3.00 1.45 -1.43
CA LEU A 333 4.19 2.06 -2.00
C LEU A 333 5.11 1.02 -2.63
N SER A 334 5.39 -0.09 -1.95
CA SER A 334 6.26 -1.18 -2.45
C SER A 334 5.64 -1.98 -3.61
N GLY A 335 4.36 -1.76 -3.91
CA GLY A 335 3.65 -2.49 -4.95
C GLY A 335 3.16 -3.89 -4.52
N THR A 336 3.35 -4.28 -3.25
CA THR A 336 2.79 -5.53 -2.70
C THR A 336 1.26 -5.50 -2.73
N ALA A 337 0.67 -4.32 -2.54
CA ALA A 337 -0.73 -4.06 -2.82
C ALA A 337 -0.87 -2.99 -3.89
N SER A 338 -1.91 -3.06 -4.70
CA SER A 338 -2.17 -2.08 -5.76
C SER A 338 -3.65 -1.80 -5.91
N ILE A 339 -3.99 -0.60 -6.37
CA ILE A 339 -5.38 -0.28 -6.71
C ILE A 339 -5.73 -1.01 -8.01
N SER A 340 -6.54 -2.06 -7.89
CA SER A 340 -6.94 -2.90 -9.02
C SER A 340 -8.12 -2.34 -9.79
N GLN A 341 -9.01 -1.58 -9.11
CA GLN A 341 -10.18 -0.93 -9.71
C GLN A 341 -10.42 0.42 -9.03
N GLY A 342 -10.95 1.38 -9.78
CA GLY A 342 -11.22 2.72 -9.26
C GLY A 342 -9.96 3.59 -9.16
N ARG A 343 -9.81 4.32 -8.05
CA ARG A 343 -8.76 5.31 -7.85
C ARG A 343 -8.36 5.45 -6.38
N LYS A 344 -7.24 6.10 -6.14
CA LYS A 344 -6.85 6.62 -4.81
C LYS A 344 -7.77 7.78 -4.38
N PHE A 345 -7.70 8.17 -3.13
CA PHE A 345 -8.35 9.40 -2.64
C PHE A 345 -7.73 10.63 -3.31
N THR A 346 -8.55 11.65 -3.47
CA THR A 346 -8.11 12.97 -3.92
C THR A 346 -7.70 13.84 -2.71
N GLU A 347 -6.90 14.88 -2.95
CA GLU A 347 -6.54 15.85 -1.91
C GLU A 347 -7.76 16.50 -1.25
N ASP A 348 -8.80 16.81 -2.03
CA ASP A 348 -10.05 17.37 -1.51
C ASP A 348 -10.80 16.38 -0.60
N GLU A 349 -10.75 15.07 -0.90
CA GLU A 349 -11.37 14.03 -0.07
C GLU A 349 -10.62 13.86 1.26
N TYR A 350 -9.31 13.91 1.26
CA TYR A 350 -8.54 13.95 2.50
C TYR A 350 -8.88 15.20 3.32
N ALA A 351 -8.81 16.39 2.70
CA ALA A 351 -9.01 17.65 3.40
C ALA A 351 -10.42 17.82 3.99
N SER A 352 -11.44 17.34 3.26
CA SER A 352 -12.84 17.44 3.68
C SER A 352 -13.31 16.33 4.61
N GLY A 353 -12.54 15.26 4.76
CA GLY A 353 -13.01 14.04 5.44
C GLY A 353 -14.20 13.44 4.72
N ALA A 354 -14.14 13.36 3.39
CA ALA A 354 -15.22 12.80 2.58
C ALA A 354 -15.50 11.35 2.98
N LYS A 355 -16.78 10.97 3.01
CA LYS A 355 -17.21 9.59 3.33
C LYS A 355 -16.96 8.67 2.15
N VAL A 356 -15.69 8.40 1.89
CA VAL A 356 -15.20 7.50 0.85
C VAL A 356 -14.30 6.44 1.46
N CYS A 357 -14.21 5.28 0.81
CA CYS A 357 -13.36 4.20 1.30
C CYS A 357 -12.69 3.41 0.16
N LEU A 358 -11.59 2.74 0.51
CA LEU A 358 -11.01 1.66 -0.27
C LEU A 358 -11.24 0.34 0.47
N ILE A 359 -11.57 -0.71 -0.29
CA ILE A 359 -11.74 -2.06 0.27
C ILE A 359 -10.85 -3.05 -0.46
N SER A 360 -10.57 -4.20 0.16
CA SER A 360 -9.81 -5.26 -0.49
C SER A 360 -10.63 -5.93 -1.61
N ALA A 361 -9.94 -6.49 -2.59
CA ALA A 361 -10.57 -7.30 -3.65
C ALA A 361 -11.32 -8.51 -3.07
N GLY A 362 -10.77 -9.12 -2.01
CA GLY A 362 -11.42 -10.23 -1.32
C GLY A 362 -12.74 -9.82 -0.66
N LEU A 363 -12.79 -8.68 0.03
CA LEU A 363 -14.00 -8.15 0.66
C LEU A 363 -15.05 -7.77 -0.40
N ALA A 364 -14.61 -7.17 -1.51
CA ALA A 364 -15.46 -6.84 -2.64
C ALA A 364 -16.10 -8.10 -3.24
N GLU A 365 -15.32 -9.16 -3.49
CA GLU A 365 -15.79 -10.43 -4.05
C GLU A 365 -16.77 -11.14 -3.10
N ALA A 366 -16.43 -11.23 -1.80
CA ALA A 366 -17.26 -11.90 -0.80
C ALA A 366 -18.67 -11.29 -0.69
N ASN A 367 -18.78 -9.98 -0.92
CA ASN A 367 -20.03 -9.22 -0.76
C ASN A 367 -20.66 -8.75 -2.08
N GLY A 368 -20.04 -9.05 -3.24
CA GLY A 368 -20.51 -8.61 -4.54
C GLY A 368 -20.48 -7.07 -4.72
N LEU A 369 -19.52 -6.40 -4.07
CA LEU A 369 -19.36 -4.95 -4.07
C LEU A 369 -18.47 -4.49 -5.24
N SER A 370 -18.73 -3.29 -5.73
CA SER A 370 -18.03 -2.65 -6.84
C SER A 370 -17.73 -1.18 -6.52
N VAL A 371 -16.83 -0.57 -7.27
CA VAL A 371 -16.58 0.88 -7.18
C VAL A 371 -17.87 1.65 -7.49
N GLY A 372 -18.21 2.59 -6.60
CA GLY A 372 -19.45 3.37 -6.63
C GLY A 372 -20.55 2.82 -5.72
N ASP A 373 -20.42 1.59 -5.20
CA ASP A 373 -21.33 1.07 -4.18
C ASP A 373 -21.04 1.73 -2.82
N ARG A 374 -21.96 1.55 -1.87
CA ARG A 374 -21.85 2.12 -0.54
C ARG A 374 -21.76 1.03 0.52
N LEU A 375 -20.95 1.32 1.52
CA LEU A 375 -20.73 0.47 2.68
C LEU A 375 -21.12 1.23 3.94
N SER A 376 -22.04 0.68 4.72
CA SER A 376 -22.42 1.27 6.00
C SER A 376 -21.35 0.96 7.04
N LEU A 377 -20.73 1.98 7.62
CA LEU A 377 -19.66 1.83 8.60
C LEU A 377 -20.00 2.57 9.89
N THR A 378 -19.79 1.87 11.01
CA THR A 378 -19.72 2.45 12.34
C THR A 378 -18.31 2.25 12.87
N LEU A 379 -17.60 3.32 13.14
CA LEU A 379 -16.21 3.28 13.58
C LEU A 379 -16.11 3.34 15.09
N TYR A 380 -15.24 2.53 15.67
CA TYR A 380 -15.00 2.45 17.10
C TYR A 380 -13.53 2.71 17.39
N ALA A 381 -13.27 3.65 18.30
CA ALA A 381 -11.94 3.78 18.85
C ALA A 381 -11.55 2.48 19.53
N ARG A 382 -10.30 2.09 19.40
CA ARG A 382 -9.74 1.03 20.23
C ARG A 382 -9.70 1.54 21.66
N GLY A 383 -10.73 1.20 22.40
CA GLY A 383 -10.74 1.38 23.85
C GLY A 383 -9.70 0.47 24.51
N ASP A 384 -9.42 0.69 25.79
CA ASP A 384 -8.66 -0.21 26.65
C ASP A 384 -9.28 -1.61 26.61
N SER A 385 -8.96 -2.39 25.58
CA SER A 385 -9.36 -3.80 25.54
C SER A 385 -8.73 -4.48 26.75
N PRO A 386 -9.51 -5.11 27.61
CA PRO A 386 -8.97 -5.69 28.82
C PRO A 386 -7.95 -6.76 28.49
N ARG A 387 -6.85 -6.72 29.16
CA ARG A 387 -5.64 -7.56 29.04
C ARG A 387 -5.87 -9.09 29.11
N GLN A 388 -7.08 -9.54 29.39
CA GLN A 388 -7.37 -10.96 29.60
C GLN A 388 -7.67 -11.76 28.32
N PHE A 389 -7.60 -11.13 27.14
CA PHE A 389 -7.95 -11.74 25.86
C PHE A 389 -6.78 -12.15 25.00
N ASN A 390 -5.65 -12.41 25.55
CA ASN A 390 -4.38 -12.43 24.85
C ASN A 390 -4.21 -13.48 23.74
N ASP A 391 -4.82 -14.62 23.81
CA ASP A 391 -4.57 -15.69 22.82
C ASP A 391 -5.67 -15.83 21.77
N VAL A 392 -6.90 -15.47 22.10
CA VAL A 392 -8.07 -15.67 21.24
C VAL A 392 -8.52 -14.39 20.57
N VAL A 393 -8.46 -13.29 21.28
CA VAL A 393 -8.91 -11.96 20.80
C VAL A 393 -7.85 -11.29 19.94
N MET A 394 -6.60 -11.68 20.05
CA MET A 394 -5.58 -11.15 19.13
C MET A 394 -5.73 -11.66 17.70
N ASN A 395 -6.47 -12.75 17.51
CA ASN A 395 -6.91 -13.18 16.19
C ASN A 395 -8.22 -12.51 15.73
N SER A 396 -8.93 -11.83 16.64
CA SER A 396 -10.14 -11.06 16.39
C SER A 396 -9.97 -9.60 16.83
N ARG A 397 -8.86 -8.96 16.41
CA ARG A 397 -8.60 -7.52 16.68
C ARG A 397 -9.73 -6.60 16.23
N ASP A 398 -10.56 -7.13 15.37
CA ASP A 398 -11.64 -6.41 14.73
C ASP A 398 -12.98 -6.64 15.44
N ALA A 399 -13.04 -7.52 16.45
CA ALA A 399 -14.27 -7.77 17.19
C ALA A 399 -14.62 -6.55 18.04
N ILE A 400 -15.78 -5.97 17.76
CA ILE A 400 -16.35 -4.85 18.50
C ILE A 400 -17.26 -5.43 19.55
N ASP A 401 -17.02 -5.06 20.80
CA ASP A 401 -17.91 -5.39 21.89
C ASP A 401 -18.74 -4.16 22.28
N PRO A 402 -20.02 -4.14 21.91
CA PRO A 402 -20.89 -2.99 22.22
C PRO A 402 -21.19 -2.86 23.72
N TYR A 403 -20.80 -3.86 24.54
CA TYR A 403 -21.02 -3.86 25.99
C TYR A 403 -19.76 -3.59 26.82
N LEU A 404 -18.62 -3.35 26.19
CA LEU A 404 -17.42 -2.93 26.90
C LEU A 404 -17.54 -1.49 27.39
N ASP A 405 -17.24 -1.28 28.66
CA ASP A 405 -17.13 0.06 29.22
C ASP A 405 -16.07 0.87 28.45
N GLY A 406 -16.46 2.01 27.90
CA GLY A 406 -15.59 2.89 27.15
C GLY A 406 -15.52 2.62 25.63
N VAL A 407 -16.19 1.61 25.11
CA VAL A 407 -16.35 1.43 23.66
C VAL A 407 -17.52 2.29 23.18
N THR A 408 -17.20 3.47 22.70
CA THR A 408 -18.18 4.36 22.06
C THR A 408 -17.81 4.52 20.58
N PRO A 409 -18.80 4.63 19.68
CA PRO A 409 -18.50 4.96 18.30
C PRO A 409 -17.71 6.27 18.20
N CYS A 410 -16.65 6.28 17.40
CA CYS A 410 -15.93 7.52 17.07
C CYS A 410 -16.76 8.44 16.18
N CYS A 411 -17.67 7.84 15.41
CA CYS A 411 -18.56 8.54 14.49
C CYS A 411 -19.92 7.87 14.53
N GLU A 412 -20.98 8.65 14.27
CA GLU A 412 -22.30 8.09 13.98
C GLU A 412 -22.21 7.19 12.74
N PRO A 413 -23.06 6.13 12.65
CA PRO A 413 -23.12 5.29 11.48
C PRO A 413 -23.33 6.11 10.21
N ASP A 414 -22.53 5.87 9.18
CA ASP A 414 -22.60 6.62 7.93
C ASP A 414 -22.31 5.71 6.73
N GLU A 415 -22.70 6.18 5.53
CA GLU A 415 -22.53 5.48 4.27
C GLU A 415 -21.28 5.99 3.55
N TYR A 416 -20.32 5.09 3.36
CA TYR A 416 -19.07 5.36 2.67
C TYR A 416 -19.13 4.86 1.23
N GLU A 417 -18.81 5.70 0.26
CA GLU A 417 -18.71 5.32 -1.15
C GLU A 417 -17.38 4.61 -1.42
N ILE A 418 -17.43 3.45 -2.04
CA ILE A 418 -16.26 2.70 -2.48
C ILE A 418 -15.67 3.39 -3.71
N VAL A 419 -14.54 4.10 -3.57
CA VAL A 419 -13.88 4.81 -4.68
C VAL A 419 -12.76 4.00 -5.30
N GLY A 420 -12.29 2.94 -4.61
CA GLY A 420 -11.30 2.03 -5.16
C GLY A 420 -11.28 0.68 -4.44
N ILE A 421 -10.78 -0.30 -5.16
CA ILE A 421 -10.58 -1.67 -4.69
C ILE A 421 -9.11 -2.00 -4.81
N TYR A 422 -8.45 -2.33 -3.70
CA TYR A 422 -7.06 -2.75 -3.72
C TYR A 422 -6.96 -4.28 -3.74
N ALA A 423 -5.98 -4.77 -4.51
CA ALA A 423 -5.58 -6.17 -4.52
C ALA A 423 -4.23 -6.30 -3.83
N ASP A 424 -4.07 -7.36 -3.05
CA ASP A 424 -2.81 -7.77 -2.47
C ASP A 424 -2.35 -9.11 -3.10
N GLU A 425 -1.06 -9.38 -3.03
CA GLU A 425 -0.50 -10.65 -3.55
C GLU A 425 -0.70 -11.82 -2.58
N GLY A 426 -1.43 -11.61 -1.51
CA GLY A 426 -1.76 -12.65 -0.52
C GLY A 426 -1.44 -12.27 0.92
N PHE A 427 -1.80 -13.17 1.83
CA PHE A 427 -1.58 -13.00 3.26
C PHE A 427 -0.09 -13.11 3.58
N THR A 428 0.51 -12.03 4.01
CA THR A 428 1.86 -12.03 4.56
C THR A 428 1.80 -11.98 6.08
N ASN A 429 2.77 -12.60 6.75
CA ASN A 429 2.96 -12.43 8.20
C ASN A 429 3.64 -11.09 8.52
N ASP A 430 3.69 -10.18 7.55
CA ASP A 430 4.26 -8.87 7.72
C ASP A 430 3.39 -8.02 8.66
N VAL A 431 4.02 -7.42 9.63
CA VAL A 431 3.36 -6.53 10.61
C VAL A 431 2.81 -5.25 9.97
N THR A 432 3.30 -4.90 8.79
CA THR A 432 2.89 -3.72 8.04
C THR A 432 1.76 -4.02 7.03
N ALA A 433 1.44 -5.30 6.81
CA ALA A 433 0.44 -5.72 5.85
C ALA A 433 -0.99 -5.46 6.33
N PHE A 434 -1.85 -5.01 5.43
CA PHE A 434 -3.28 -4.96 5.69
C PHE A 434 -3.93 -6.31 5.49
N TRP A 435 -4.98 -6.54 6.25
CA TRP A 435 -5.76 -7.76 6.15
C TRP A 435 -6.86 -7.61 5.10
N PRO A 436 -7.35 -8.71 4.53
CA PRO A 436 -8.41 -8.65 3.53
C PRO A 436 -9.70 -8.02 4.05
N ASN A 437 -9.90 -7.98 5.36
CA ASN A 437 -11.03 -7.33 6.01
C ASN A 437 -10.74 -5.87 6.41
N THR A 438 -9.74 -5.24 5.82
CA THR A 438 -9.38 -3.86 6.11
C THR A 438 -10.08 -2.91 5.15
N VAL A 439 -10.73 -1.90 5.71
CA VAL A 439 -11.30 -0.76 4.99
C VAL A 439 -10.42 0.45 5.24
N ILE A 440 -9.94 1.10 4.19
CA ILE A 440 -9.11 2.30 4.30
C ILE A 440 -10.00 3.53 4.10
N ILE A 441 -9.86 4.53 4.95
CA ILE A 441 -10.63 5.77 4.92
C ILE A 441 -9.73 7.00 5.08
N PRO A 442 -10.14 8.19 4.61
CA PRO A 442 -9.44 9.44 4.93
C PRO A 442 -9.48 9.71 6.43
N GLN A 443 -8.37 10.20 7.01
CA GLN A 443 -8.25 10.44 8.45
C GLN A 443 -9.26 11.43 8.97
N ASN A 444 -9.53 12.50 8.23
CA ASN A 444 -10.49 13.54 8.60
C ASN A 444 -11.95 13.08 8.59
N CYS A 445 -12.24 11.81 8.22
CA CYS A 445 -13.56 11.20 8.46
C CYS A 445 -13.87 11.02 9.95
N VAL A 446 -12.83 10.94 10.78
CA VAL A 446 -12.95 10.75 12.23
C VAL A 446 -12.98 12.12 12.89
N ALA A 447 -14.08 12.43 13.56
CA ALA A 447 -14.36 13.77 14.08
C ALA A 447 -13.42 14.19 15.24
N ASP A 448 -12.82 13.23 15.93
CA ASP A 448 -11.92 13.46 17.06
C ASP A 448 -10.60 12.74 16.84
N PRO A 449 -9.53 13.43 16.41
CA PRO A 449 -8.22 12.81 16.21
C PRO A 449 -7.62 12.22 17.49
N ASP A 450 -7.98 12.73 18.67
CA ASP A 450 -7.47 12.23 19.95
C ASP A 450 -8.01 10.82 20.25
N VAL A 451 -9.16 10.46 19.71
CA VAL A 451 -9.70 9.09 19.74
C VAL A 451 -8.80 8.09 19.02
N LEU A 452 -8.01 8.56 18.06
CA LEU A 452 -7.06 7.76 17.31
C LEU A 452 -5.73 7.57 18.06
N ASP A 453 -5.56 8.24 19.23
CA ASP A 453 -4.33 8.09 20.02
C ASP A 453 -4.38 6.83 20.90
N CYS A 454 -3.89 5.74 20.34
CA CYS A 454 -3.78 4.43 21.01
C CYS A 454 -2.39 4.17 21.60
N SER A 455 -1.56 5.20 21.81
CA SER A 455 -0.17 5.05 22.25
C SER A 455 -0.05 4.32 23.60
N ASP A 456 -1.02 4.45 24.49
CA ASP A 456 -1.04 3.76 25.78
C ASP A 456 -1.40 2.27 25.68
N TYR A 457 -2.21 1.88 24.70
CA TYR A 457 -2.58 0.48 24.49
C TYR A 457 -1.36 -0.37 24.11
N TYR A 458 -0.47 0.18 23.32
CA TYR A 458 0.74 -0.45 22.85
C TYR A 458 1.71 -0.85 23.95
N ARG A 459 1.92 0.01 24.94
CA ARG A 459 2.80 -0.27 26.09
C ARG A 459 2.23 -1.36 27.00
N ARG A 460 0.89 -1.42 27.12
CA ARG A 460 0.23 -2.33 28.07
C ARG A 460 0.09 -3.76 27.54
N THR A 461 -0.03 -3.96 26.24
CA THR A 461 -0.17 -5.31 25.65
C THR A 461 1.11 -6.12 25.65
N PHE A 462 2.26 -5.46 25.82
CA PHE A 462 3.57 -6.12 25.83
C PHE A 462 3.93 -6.79 27.15
N ASP A 463 3.44 -6.27 28.26
CA ASP A 463 3.96 -6.63 29.58
C ASP A 463 3.54 -8.01 30.07
N GLU A 464 2.53 -8.66 29.50
CA GLU A 464 2.01 -9.84 30.19
C GLU A 464 1.85 -11.15 29.39
N TYR A 465 1.57 -11.19 28.05
CA TYR A 465 1.04 -12.45 27.51
C TYR A 465 1.34 -12.85 26.05
N ASP A 466 2.08 -12.10 25.23
CA ASP A 466 2.30 -12.52 23.83
C ASP A 466 3.61 -13.28 23.62
N THR A 467 3.51 -14.60 23.72
CA THR A 467 4.64 -15.54 23.64
C THR A 467 4.97 -16.00 22.24
N THR A 468 4.12 -15.68 21.26
CA THR A 468 4.19 -16.29 19.93
C THR A 468 4.71 -15.34 18.85
N ARG A 469 4.94 -14.06 19.18
CA ARG A 469 5.31 -13.04 18.20
C ARG A 469 6.75 -12.64 18.25
N SER A 470 7.36 -12.57 17.09
CA SER A 470 8.71 -12.04 16.90
C SER A 470 8.76 -10.52 16.77
N SER A 471 7.61 -9.86 16.64
CA SER A 471 7.50 -8.41 16.45
C SER A 471 6.32 -7.82 17.21
N VAL A 472 6.45 -6.53 17.49
CA VAL A 472 5.38 -5.69 18.06
C VAL A 472 4.54 -5.12 16.92
N ARG A 473 3.22 -5.17 17.07
CA ARG A 473 2.33 -4.39 16.20
C ARG A 473 1.85 -3.16 16.95
N PRO A 474 2.29 -1.98 16.58
CA PRO A 474 1.71 -0.75 17.12
C PRO A 474 0.27 -0.59 16.61
N ASP A 475 -0.60 -0.06 17.46
CA ASP A 475 -1.94 0.33 17.03
C ASP A 475 -1.91 1.55 16.11
N LYS A 476 -0.89 2.36 16.23
CA LYS A 476 -0.48 3.37 15.26
C LYS A 476 0.72 2.88 14.51
N MET A 477 0.59 2.82 13.21
CA MET A 477 1.73 2.70 12.32
C MET A 477 2.18 4.11 11.96
N ILE A 478 3.42 4.45 12.28
CA ILE A 478 4.01 5.75 11.95
C ILE A 478 4.98 5.51 10.80
N THR A 479 4.83 6.32 9.76
CA THR A 479 5.72 6.32 8.61
C THR A 479 6.35 7.71 8.50
N LEU A 480 7.65 7.76 8.40
CA LEU A 480 8.37 9.00 8.10
C LEU A 480 8.52 9.10 6.59
N VAL A 481 8.02 10.18 6.00
CA VAL A 481 8.30 10.52 4.62
C VAL A 481 9.64 11.27 4.59
N LEU A 482 10.62 10.68 3.93
CA LEU A 482 11.96 11.25 3.79
C LEU A 482 12.10 12.01 2.48
N LYS A 483 13.02 12.95 2.44
CA LYS A 483 13.49 13.51 1.18
C LYS A 483 14.05 12.41 0.28
N ASN A 484 13.68 12.41 -0.97
CA ASN A 484 14.12 11.40 -1.91
C ASN A 484 15.66 11.35 -2.01
N GLY A 485 16.20 10.13 -1.90
CA GLY A 485 17.65 9.87 -1.91
C GLY A 485 18.38 10.24 -0.62
N ALA A 486 17.67 10.45 0.47
CA ALA A 486 18.25 10.79 1.77
C ALA A 486 18.39 9.59 2.73
N ILE A 487 18.15 8.35 2.27
CA ILE A 487 18.19 7.15 3.13
C ILE A 487 19.53 7.04 3.84
N ASP A 488 20.66 7.06 3.12
CA ASP A 488 21.99 6.90 3.71
C ASP A 488 22.31 8.01 4.71
N GLU A 489 21.93 9.26 4.40
CA GLU A 489 22.15 10.40 5.29
C GLU A 489 21.28 10.32 6.54
N PHE A 490 20.04 9.86 6.39
CA PHE A 490 19.13 9.66 7.51
C PHE A 490 19.58 8.50 8.40
N GLU A 491 20.02 7.38 7.82
CA GLU A 491 20.56 6.24 8.57
C GLU A 491 21.82 6.64 9.37
N GLN A 492 22.70 7.42 8.75
CA GLN A 492 23.87 7.97 9.44
C GLN A 492 23.46 8.92 10.58
N TYR A 493 22.47 9.79 10.36
CA TYR A 493 21.93 10.69 11.36
C TYR A 493 21.39 9.94 12.58
N MET A 494 20.65 8.84 12.35
CA MET A 494 20.11 7.99 13.41
C MET A 494 21.21 7.21 14.14
N THR A 495 22.19 6.67 13.41
CA THR A 495 23.35 5.98 13.95
C THR A 495 24.19 6.87 14.87
N ASP A 496 24.44 8.11 14.48
CA ASP A 496 25.20 9.09 15.27
C ASP A 496 24.49 9.46 16.58
N ARG A 497 23.16 9.28 16.64
CA ARG A 497 22.35 9.45 17.86
C ARG A 497 22.19 8.19 18.68
N GLY A 498 22.77 7.09 18.26
CA GLY A 498 22.75 5.82 18.96
C GLY A 498 21.55 4.94 18.63
N TYR A 499 20.86 5.19 17.50
CA TYR A 499 19.70 4.44 17.05
C TYR A 499 19.92 3.74 15.69
N PRO A 500 20.95 2.90 15.53
CA PRO A 500 21.11 2.10 14.32
C PRO A 500 19.99 1.07 14.17
N ASP A 501 19.68 0.68 12.95
CA ASP A 501 18.74 -0.40 12.58
C ASP A 501 17.30 -0.23 13.14
N CYS A 502 16.87 1.02 13.38
CA CYS A 502 15.54 1.29 13.92
C CYS A 502 14.46 1.42 12.87
N PHE A 503 14.81 1.54 11.59
CA PHE A 503 13.88 1.75 10.50
C PHE A 503 14.09 0.76 9.35
N VAL A 504 13.00 0.49 8.66
CA VAL A 504 13.00 -0.17 7.34
C VAL A 504 12.70 0.91 6.32
N TYR A 505 13.46 0.93 5.22
CA TYR A 505 13.37 1.94 4.19
C TYR A 505 12.76 1.37 2.90
N GLU A 506 12.00 2.19 2.21
CA GLU A 506 11.47 1.89 0.88
C GLU A 506 11.49 3.17 0.03
N ASP A 507 12.07 3.09 -1.16
CA ASP A 507 12.16 4.21 -2.11
C ASP A 507 11.57 3.88 -3.49
N VAL A 508 10.99 2.67 -3.63
CA VAL A 508 10.37 2.15 -4.87
C VAL A 508 11.33 2.18 -6.08
N GLY A 509 12.63 2.08 -5.82
CA GLY A 509 13.65 2.14 -6.87
C GLY A 509 14.01 3.56 -7.31
N TYR A 510 13.75 4.58 -6.49
CA TYR A 510 14.14 5.97 -6.76
C TYR A 510 15.64 6.11 -7.07
N GLU A 511 16.51 5.49 -6.26
CA GLU A 511 17.96 5.56 -6.47
C GLU A 511 18.37 4.98 -7.84
N GLU A 512 17.78 3.87 -8.25
CA GLU A 512 18.04 3.27 -9.57
C GLU A 512 17.54 4.16 -10.70
N ALA A 513 16.33 4.70 -10.55
CA ALA A 513 15.75 5.65 -11.50
C ALA A 513 16.60 6.91 -11.63
N LYS A 514 17.03 7.50 -10.51
CA LYS A 514 17.91 8.68 -10.45
C LYS A 514 19.25 8.43 -11.12
N ILE A 515 19.92 7.30 -10.84
CA ILE A 515 21.17 6.91 -11.49
C ILE A 515 20.97 6.77 -13.01
N SER A 516 19.90 6.12 -13.44
CA SER A 516 19.57 5.95 -14.85
C SER A 516 19.38 7.29 -15.56
N ILE A 517 18.55 8.18 -14.97
CA ILE A 517 18.28 9.51 -15.55
C ILE A 517 19.52 10.40 -15.52
N SER A 518 20.30 10.39 -14.44
CA SER A 518 21.54 11.17 -14.35
C SER A 518 22.56 10.73 -15.42
N THR A 519 22.65 9.43 -15.69
CA THR A 519 23.48 8.86 -16.76
C THR A 519 22.99 9.31 -18.14
N MET A 520 21.68 9.28 -18.38
CA MET A 520 21.07 9.79 -19.61
C MET A 520 21.33 11.29 -19.77
N GLN A 521 21.15 12.09 -18.73
CA GLN A 521 21.46 13.53 -18.75
C GLN A 521 22.92 13.81 -19.11
N ALA A 522 23.85 13.07 -18.51
CA ALA A 522 25.28 13.20 -18.83
C ALA A 522 25.57 12.86 -20.30
N ASN A 523 24.95 11.84 -20.84
CA ASN A 523 25.14 11.42 -22.24
C ASN A 523 24.51 12.43 -23.21
N VAL A 524 23.29 12.87 -22.94
CA VAL A 524 22.60 13.88 -23.76
C VAL A 524 23.31 15.23 -23.70
N ARG A 525 23.84 15.63 -22.55
CA ARG A 525 24.68 16.83 -22.40
C ARG A 525 25.94 16.75 -23.25
N LYS A 526 26.65 15.62 -23.23
CA LYS A 526 27.82 15.39 -24.10
C LYS A 526 27.44 15.45 -25.58
N LEU A 527 26.36 14.80 -25.98
CA LEU A 527 25.85 14.82 -27.35
C LEU A 527 25.52 16.26 -27.79
N THR A 528 24.82 17.02 -26.96
CA THR A 528 24.45 18.43 -27.24
C THR A 528 25.70 19.32 -27.38
N LEU A 529 26.70 19.14 -26.54
CA LEU A 529 27.95 19.87 -26.65
C LEU A 529 28.72 19.56 -27.95
N VAL A 530 28.75 18.27 -28.35
CA VAL A 530 29.38 17.85 -29.62
C VAL A 530 28.63 18.41 -30.83
N THR A 531 27.30 18.35 -30.84
CA THR A 531 26.49 18.94 -31.93
C THR A 531 26.59 20.45 -31.98
N LEU A 532 26.68 21.12 -30.85
CA LEU A 532 26.94 22.58 -30.75
C LEU A 532 28.32 22.94 -31.35
N ALA A 533 29.38 22.22 -30.99
CA ALA A 533 30.70 22.39 -31.53
C ALA A 533 30.74 22.15 -33.04
N LEU A 534 30.09 21.07 -33.50
CA LEU A 534 29.98 20.78 -34.93
C LEU A 534 29.27 21.91 -35.68
N PHE A 535 28.12 22.36 -35.17
CA PHE A 535 27.38 23.48 -35.73
C PHE A 535 28.22 24.75 -35.79
N ALA A 536 28.96 25.08 -34.72
CA ALA A 536 29.83 26.25 -34.67
C ALA A 536 30.90 26.19 -35.77
N VAL A 537 31.58 25.06 -35.93
CA VAL A 537 32.60 24.89 -36.98
C VAL A 537 31.97 24.97 -38.37
N VAL A 538 30.88 24.28 -38.62
CA VAL A 538 30.18 24.28 -39.92
C VAL A 538 29.63 25.64 -40.27
N GLY A 539 29.06 26.38 -39.31
CA GLY A 539 28.54 27.73 -39.50
C GLY A 539 29.64 28.74 -39.90
N VAL A 540 30.78 28.70 -39.20
CA VAL A 540 31.97 29.52 -39.58
C VAL A 540 32.47 29.15 -40.95
N LEU A 541 32.63 27.86 -41.22
CA LEU A 541 33.09 27.35 -42.51
C LEU A 541 32.16 27.77 -43.64
N TYR A 542 30.84 27.65 -43.44
CA TYR A 542 29.85 28.12 -44.41
C TYR A 542 30.00 29.61 -44.72
N ALA A 543 30.03 30.47 -43.71
CA ALA A 543 30.17 31.92 -43.87
C ALA A 543 31.49 32.29 -44.57
N PHE A 544 32.60 31.60 -44.24
CA PHE A 544 33.88 31.78 -44.86
C PHE A 544 33.86 31.35 -46.35
N LEU A 545 33.44 30.16 -46.65
CA LEU A 545 33.40 29.62 -48.03
C LEU A 545 32.41 30.39 -48.92
N TYR A 546 31.26 30.79 -48.33
CA TYR A 546 30.33 31.70 -48.99
C TYR A 546 31.01 33.03 -49.34
N SER A 547 31.74 33.63 -48.39
CA SER A 547 32.51 34.86 -48.63
C SER A 547 33.53 34.70 -49.77
N LEU A 548 34.26 33.57 -49.84
CA LEU A 548 35.19 33.28 -50.92
C LEU A 548 34.50 33.16 -52.29
N THR A 549 33.38 32.42 -52.31
CA THR A 549 32.59 32.19 -53.54
C THR A 549 32.05 33.49 -54.12
N MET A 550 31.63 34.41 -53.26
CA MET A 550 31.08 35.69 -53.67
C MET A 550 32.14 36.79 -53.94
N ARG A 551 33.43 36.47 -53.77
CA ARG A 551 34.51 37.46 -53.87
C ARG A 551 34.58 38.06 -55.25
N LYS A 552 34.64 37.24 -56.33
CA LYS A 552 34.77 37.74 -57.71
C LYS A 552 33.60 38.63 -58.12
N ILE A 553 32.34 38.18 -57.91
CA ILE A 553 31.17 38.96 -58.32
C ILE A 553 31.02 40.28 -57.52
N SER A 554 31.45 40.27 -56.25
CA SER A 554 31.44 41.48 -55.42
C SER A 554 32.39 42.53 -55.98
N TYR A 555 33.59 42.07 -56.43
CA TYR A 555 34.58 42.97 -57.04
C TYR A 555 34.12 43.48 -58.39
N THR A 556 33.59 42.62 -59.24
CA THR A 556 33.04 43.04 -60.56
C THR A 556 31.88 44.04 -60.36
N SER A 557 31.00 43.81 -59.43
CA SER A 557 29.87 44.74 -59.12
C SER A 557 30.37 46.12 -58.66
N ARG A 558 31.48 46.19 -57.92
CA ARG A 558 32.09 47.43 -57.49
C ARG A 558 32.78 48.14 -58.67
N LEU A 559 33.43 47.40 -59.56
CA LEU A 559 34.04 48.01 -60.77
C LEU A 559 32.99 48.58 -61.71
N LEU A 560 31.78 47.94 -61.74
CA LEU A 560 30.59 48.43 -62.49
C LEU A 560 29.88 49.59 -61.78
N GLY A 561 30.49 50.23 -60.76
CA GLY A 561 30.00 51.46 -60.16
C GLY A 561 29.04 51.28 -58.97
N LYS A 562 28.77 50.07 -58.50
CA LYS A 562 27.92 49.89 -57.32
C LYS A 562 28.56 50.43 -56.05
N ARG A 563 27.76 51.10 -55.19
CA ARG A 563 28.21 51.61 -53.89
C ARG A 563 28.75 50.50 -52.98
N ARG A 564 29.80 50.77 -52.21
CA ARG A 564 30.46 49.81 -51.30
C ARG A 564 29.46 49.15 -50.32
N THR A 565 28.63 49.99 -49.70
CA THR A 565 27.60 49.56 -48.75
C THR A 565 26.53 48.62 -49.39
N SER A 566 26.09 48.92 -50.62
CA SER A 566 25.11 48.12 -51.35
C SER A 566 25.65 46.73 -51.71
N VAL A 567 26.92 46.62 -52.11
CA VAL A 567 27.57 45.33 -52.38
C VAL A 567 27.78 44.55 -51.08
N TYR A 568 28.21 45.20 -50.01
CA TYR A 568 28.40 44.61 -48.71
C TYR A 568 27.06 44.06 -48.18
N LEU A 569 26.02 44.90 -48.05
CA LEU A 569 24.70 44.50 -47.59
C LEU A 569 24.10 43.42 -48.47
N GLY A 570 24.21 43.50 -49.79
CA GLY A 570 23.68 42.51 -50.69
C GLY A 570 24.33 41.13 -50.54
N THR A 571 25.63 41.05 -50.24
CA THR A 571 26.32 39.77 -50.00
C THR A 571 26.05 39.23 -48.61
N VAL A 572 26.01 40.06 -47.59
CA VAL A 572 25.69 39.64 -46.21
C VAL A 572 24.24 39.15 -46.11
N LEU A 573 23.30 39.97 -46.61
CA LEU A 573 21.90 39.59 -46.61
C LEU A 573 21.61 38.29 -47.40
N SER A 574 22.27 38.08 -48.56
CA SER A 574 22.06 36.84 -49.30
C SER A 574 22.65 35.61 -48.58
N CYS A 575 23.76 35.76 -47.84
CA CYS A 575 24.31 34.72 -46.97
C CYS A 575 23.32 34.34 -45.88
N ILE A 576 22.77 35.34 -45.18
CA ILE A 576 21.81 35.15 -44.10
C ILE A 576 20.50 34.48 -44.61
N VAL A 577 19.98 34.93 -45.74
CA VAL A 577 18.72 34.36 -46.31
C VAL A 577 18.91 32.91 -46.70
N ILE A 578 20.04 32.53 -47.28
CA ILE A 578 20.34 31.14 -47.62
C ILE A 578 20.48 30.28 -46.35
N ALA A 579 21.19 30.79 -45.34
CA ALA A 579 21.33 30.11 -44.05
C ALA A 579 19.98 29.94 -43.33
N ALA A 580 19.16 31.01 -43.27
CA ALA A 580 17.84 30.96 -42.67
C ALA A 580 16.90 29.95 -43.37
N ALA A 581 16.99 29.86 -44.71
CA ALA A 581 16.25 28.82 -45.43
C ALA A 581 16.72 27.39 -45.07
N ALA A 582 18.03 27.20 -44.90
CA ALA A 582 18.58 25.91 -44.43
C ALA A 582 18.14 25.60 -43.00
N PHE A 583 18.14 26.59 -42.11
CA PHE A 583 17.69 26.39 -40.72
C PHE A 583 16.20 26.15 -40.61
N ALA A 584 15.37 26.78 -41.44
CA ALA A 584 13.95 26.45 -41.53
C ALA A 584 13.72 25.01 -41.98
N ALA A 585 14.49 24.54 -42.98
CA ALA A 585 14.45 23.14 -43.38
C ALA A 585 14.92 22.20 -42.28
N SER A 586 15.98 22.59 -41.54
CA SER A 586 16.48 21.78 -40.41
C SER A 586 15.46 21.69 -39.28
N ALA A 587 14.78 22.78 -38.93
CA ALA A 587 13.73 22.78 -37.92
C ALA A 587 12.58 21.83 -38.31
N PHE A 588 12.19 21.84 -39.57
CA PHE A 588 11.15 20.92 -40.08
C PHE A 588 11.62 19.46 -40.03
N ILE A 589 12.83 19.16 -40.48
CA ILE A 589 13.42 17.82 -40.42
C ILE A 589 13.54 17.34 -38.97
N SER A 590 13.99 18.22 -38.07
CA SER A 590 14.13 17.90 -36.65
C SER A 590 12.77 17.52 -36.04
N ALA A 591 11.71 18.25 -36.36
CA ALA A 591 10.38 17.97 -35.83
C ALA A 591 9.87 16.57 -36.20
N PHE A 592 10.18 16.08 -37.42
CA PHE A 592 9.80 14.74 -37.83
C PHE A 592 10.75 13.64 -37.35
N ALA A 593 12.04 13.93 -37.29
CA ALA A 593 13.06 12.93 -36.97
C ALA A 593 13.33 12.78 -35.48
N TYR A 594 12.95 13.77 -34.66
CA TYR A 594 13.30 13.89 -33.25
C TYR A 594 12.99 12.61 -32.45
N GLY A 595 11.74 12.18 -32.43
CA GLY A 595 11.32 11.01 -31.66
C GLY A 595 12.02 9.71 -32.10
N SER A 596 12.19 9.52 -33.41
CA SER A 596 12.86 8.31 -33.94
C SER A 596 14.36 8.30 -33.64
N VAL A 597 15.02 9.44 -33.73
CA VAL A 597 16.45 9.56 -33.46
C VAL A 597 16.73 9.42 -31.96
N CYS A 598 15.92 10.04 -31.11
CA CYS A 598 16.09 9.95 -29.67
C CYS A 598 15.84 8.53 -29.14
N ARG A 599 14.81 7.84 -29.61
CA ARG A 599 14.60 6.42 -29.28
C ARG A 599 15.78 5.54 -29.67
N ALA A 600 16.35 5.75 -30.84
CA ALA A 600 17.48 4.94 -31.30
C ALA A 600 18.82 5.24 -30.59
N LEU A 601 19.02 6.46 -30.06
CA LEU A 601 20.31 6.90 -29.50
C LEU A 601 20.33 7.00 -27.98
N ILE A 602 19.16 7.16 -27.33
CA ILE A 602 19.06 7.42 -25.91
C ILE A 602 18.29 6.30 -25.20
N SER A 603 16.98 6.19 -25.43
CA SER A 603 16.11 5.13 -24.90
C SER A 603 14.81 5.05 -25.71
N ASP A 604 14.22 3.88 -25.85
CA ASP A 604 12.90 3.67 -26.48
C ASP A 604 11.74 3.74 -25.48
N GLU A 605 12.03 3.74 -24.19
CA GLU A 605 11.05 3.80 -23.11
C GLU A 605 10.49 5.20 -22.84
N ILE A 606 11.14 6.24 -23.38
CA ILE A 606 10.83 7.63 -23.06
C ILE A 606 9.90 8.26 -24.12
N ALA A 607 8.91 9.01 -23.62
CA ALA A 607 8.08 9.88 -24.46
C ALA A 607 8.81 11.18 -24.80
N TYR A 608 9.42 11.24 -25.97
CA TYR A 608 10.12 12.46 -26.43
C TYR A 608 9.15 13.48 -27.01
N VAL A 609 8.97 14.60 -26.31
CA VAL A 609 8.10 15.70 -26.75
C VAL A 609 8.94 16.81 -27.40
N PHE A 610 8.69 17.05 -28.69
CA PHE A 610 9.36 18.12 -29.43
C PHE A 610 8.83 19.49 -29.03
N SER A 611 9.74 20.43 -28.69
CA SER A 611 9.38 21.80 -28.32
C SER A 611 9.52 22.77 -29.49
N PRO A 612 8.43 23.23 -30.13
CA PRO A 612 8.50 24.23 -31.20
C PRO A 612 9.07 25.58 -30.73
N LYS A 613 8.82 25.93 -29.45
CA LYS A 613 9.33 27.18 -28.88
C LYS A 613 10.86 27.18 -28.78
N LEU A 614 11.43 26.07 -28.29
CA LEU A 614 12.87 25.90 -28.20
C LEU A 614 13.52 25.92 -29.59
N THR A 615 12.95 25.24 -30.55
CA THR A 615 13.45 25.20 -31.93
C THR A 615 13.37 26.58 -32.61
N ALA A 616 12.36 27.40 -32.35
CA ALA A 616 12.26 28.76 -32.83
C ALA A 616 13.34 29.67 -32.22
N LEU A 617 13.67 29.47 -30.93
CA LEU A 617 14.78 30.15 -30.27
C LEU A 617 16.12 29.76 -30.89
N ALA A 618 16.33 28.44 -31.09
CA ALA A 618 17.55 27.93 -31.73
C ALA A 618 17.70 28.48 -33.15
N PHE A 619 16.66 28.46 -33.97
CA PHE A 619 16.65 29.08 -35.31
C PHE A 619 17.12 30.55 -35.29
N SER A 620 16.64 31.32 -34.32
CA SER A 620 17.02 32.72 -34.17
C SER A 620 18.52 32.88 -33.81
N ALA A 621 18.99 32.05 -32.88
CA ALA A 621 20.38 32.02 -32.45
C ALA A 621 21.33 31.55 -33.56
N GLU A 622 20.98 30.49 -34.30
CA GLU A 622 21.71 29.95 -35.45
C GLU A 622 21.86 31.02 -36.56
N THR A 623 20.73 31.68 -36.86
CA THR A 623 20.74 32.76 -37.85
C THR A 623 21.61 33.95 -37.45
N ALA A 624 21.53 34.37 -36.19
CA ALA A 624 22.36 35.44 -35.64
C ALA A 624 23.85 35.08 -35.64
N TYR A 625 24.17 33.81 -35.30
CA TYR A 625 25.54 33.32 -35.33
C TYR A 625 26.15 33.39 -36.73
N VAL A 626 25.46 32.84 -37.75
CA VAL A 626 25.94 32.91 -39.15
C VAL A 626 25.99 34.34 -39.65
N ALA A 627 25.04 35.19 -39.25
CA ALA A 627 25.04 36.61 -39.61
C ALA A 627 26.28 37.33 -39.07
N LEU A 628 26.69 37.08 -37.83
CA LEU A 628 27.91 37.63 -37.23
C LEU A 628 29.13 37.32 -38.08
N PHE A 629 29.35 36.08 -38.44
CA PHE A 629 30.50 35.67 -39.26
C PHE A 629 30.41 36.17 -40.70
N ALA A 630 29.20 36.20 -41.29
CA ALA A 630 29.01 36.82 -42.60
C ALA A 630 29.39 38.30 -42.60
N VAL A 631 29.05 39.04 -41.56
CA VAL A 631 29.48 40.42 -41.36
C VAL A 631 31.02 40.51 -41.24
N LEU A 632 31.59 39.70 -40.35
CA LEU A 632 33.05 39.72 -40.09
C LEU A 632 33.88 39.42 -41.34
N PHE A 633 33.56 38.35 -42.07
CA PHE A 633 34.35 37.94 -43.25
C PHE A 633 34.18 38.88 -44.45
N ARG A 634 33.17 39.74 -44.46
CA ARG A 634 32.92 40.72 -45.54
C ARG A 634 33.32 42.14 -45.22
N LEU A 635 33.78 42.44 -44.01
CA LEU A 635 34.24 43.79 -43.62
C LEU A 635 35.33 44.34 -44.55
N GLU A 636 36.15 43.47 -45.15
CA GLU A 636 37.14 43.87 -46.14
C GLU A 636 36.56 44.65 -47.32
N LEU A 637 35.33 44.34 -47.74
CA LEU A 637 34.65 45.04 -48.83
C LEU A 637 34.40 46.52 -48.54
N LEU A 638 34.32 46.88 -47.26
CA LEU A 638 34.14 48.26 -46.83
C LEU A 638 35.48 49.00 -46.73
N LYS A 639 36.58 48.31 -46.40
CA LYS A 639 37.88 48.92 -46.05
C LYS A 639 38.84 49.10 -47.25
N ARG A 640 38.82 48.20 -48.28
CA ARG A 640 39.82 48.18 -49.35
C ARG A 640 39.31 48.72 -50.70
N ASN A 641 40.21 49.40 -51.49
CA ASN A 641 39.90 49.83 -52.84
C ASN A 641 39.81 48.61 -53.81
N ALA A 642 38.85 48.63 -54.75
CA ALA A 642 38.59 47.52 -55.66
C ALA A 642 39.80 47.07 -56.49
N MET A 643 40.63 47.96 -56.94
CA MET A 643 41.86 47.66 -57.73
C MET A 643 42.94 46.96 -56.91
N LYS A 644 43.11 47.25 -55.62
CA LYS A 644 44.08 46.56 -54.72
C LYS A 644 43.62 45.15 -54.36
N MET A 645 42.35 44.88 -54.49
CA MET A 645 41.78 43.53 -54.17
C MET A 645 41.85 42.52 -55.35
N MET A 646 41.97 43.02 -56.59
CA MET A 646 42.16 42.11 -57.77
C MET A 646 43.62 41.62 -57.94
N LYS A 647 44.60 42.24 -57.33
CA LYS A 647 46.02 41.87 -57.39
C LYS A 647 46.44 40.79 -56.36
N ARG A 648 45.53 40.34 -55.49
CA ARG A 648 45.65 39.17 -54.57
C ARG A 648 44.63 38.13 -54.91
#